data_7f1e8296966394d320d253f9c058f59d
#
_entry.id   7f1e8296966394d320d253f9c058f59d
#
_cell.length_a   1.000
_cell.length_b   1.000
_cell.length_c   1.000
_cell.angle_alpha   90.00
_cell.angle_beta   90.00
_cell.angle_gamma   90.00
#
_symmetry.space_group_name_H-M   'P 1'
#
loop_
_entity.id
_entity.type
_entity.pdbx_description
1 polymer ?
#
loop_
_entity_poly.entity_id
_entity_poly.type
_entity_poly.pdbx_seq_one_letter_code
_entity_poly.pdbx_strand_id
1 'polypeptide(L)'
;GPCIGRSGLSQSDCYVSLRLPSSSFITARTKTVSNCTNPVWNETFFFRIQNMAKNILEITIYDEDSPFNDEELCRVTFDIANLQLEERVCKHFELNKEVRNFLLSSQKSLDMRLGFDLCPEEQDFICKRKKYVAAALKNVLRLEGELQDNEVPVVALMTTAGGVRSMTAMYGSLLGLQKLNLLHCVSYITGLSGTTWTMINLFRDPYWSHKNLEGIIMDVRKQVMKNKLCCFSGKNLKYYEKEMWNRHDEGYKLTFADLWGLILESMFHDEPDPHKLSDQRQAINLGQNPLPIYLALNVKKRYSTLDFKEWVEFTPYEVGFLKYGAFINAEDFGSEFYMGHLMKKIPESRLCFIQGMWSNVYSQSLLDALYLAECSEDFWHRWTRPRMYEIDIPPWLPKRPYVQPTRLFIPNGSVSDVIRDVITVRPVVACYSNFLKGLQLNNKYLENNSFSMWKDTILDCSPNDLTEFEDYLELVDTAFFINTSCPPLLRPERQVDIIIHLNYSGGSQILPLDLSTSYYHDQGIPFPKADLTEEDKKQLKECYLFDDAESPKAPILLYFPLVCDTFQKYKSPGIERSPNEMDDGYADVTSTIFSPYATGILQYSEENFNKLINLTEYNILNNEHKILQALRTAVERKKQQNFRSSF
;
A
#
# COMPACT_ATOMS: atom_id res chain seq x y z
N GLY A 1 -36.79 32.43 -11.80
CA GLY A 1 -38.15 32.88 -11.68
C GLY A 1 -38.89 32.08 -10.63
N PRO A 2 -40.07 32.50 -10.19
CA PRO A 2 -40.72 31.82 -9.12
C PRO A 2 -41.01 30.37 -9.54
N CYS A 3 -40.45 29.43 -8.82
CA CYS A 3 -41.02 28.08 -8.73
C CYS A 3 -42.40 28.29 -8.10
N ILE A 4 -43.47 28.19 -8.88
CA ILE A 4 -44.82 28.42 -8.41
C ILE A 4 -45.28 27.16 -7.71
N GLY A 5 -45.09 27.07 -6.39
CA GLY A 5 -45.78 26.13 -5.55
C GLY A 5 -47.31 26.44 -5.56
N ARG A 6 -48.13 25.41 -5.55
CA ARG A 6 -49.61 25.50 -5.66
C ARG A 6 -50.30 26.24 -4.51
N SER A 7 -49.63 26.65 -3.47
CA SER A 7 -50.19 27.45 -2.39
C SER A 7 -49.39 28.75 -2.25
N GLY A 8 -50.00 29.89 -2.50
CA GLY A 8 -49.45 31.20 -2.58
C GLY A 8 -48.77 31.76 -1.33
N LEU A 9 -48.07 30.96 -0.53
CA LEU A 9 -47.37 31.32 0.70
C LEU A 9 -46.07 30.59 0.97
N SER A 10 -45.65 29.56 0.17
CA SER A 10 -44.37 28.87 0.35
C SER A 10 -43.45 29.08 -0.86
N GLN A 11 -42.22 29.45 -0.61
CA GLN A 11 -41.16 29.43 -1.61
C GLN A 11 -40.69 27.99 -1.79
N SER A 12 -40.43 27.55 -3.03
CA SER A 12 -40.04 26.19 -3.33
C SER A 12 -38.64 25.82 -2.84
N ASP A 13 -38.44 24.55 -2.48
CA ASP A 13 -37.17 23.94 -2.08
C ASP A 13 -36.56 23.21 -3.30
N CYS A 14 -35.83 23.93 -4.14
CA CYS A 14 -35.46 23.44 -5.47
C CYS A 14 -34.12 22.72 -5.52
N TYR A 15 -34.06 21.59 -6.21
CA TYR A 15 -32.81 20.96 -6.64
C TYR A 15 -32.84 20.57 -8.13
N VAL A 16 -31.65 20.33 -8.70
CA VAL A 16 -31.48 19.86 -10.07
C VAL A 16 -31.05 18.41 -10.08
N SER A 17 -31.73 17.62 -10.86
CA SER A 17 -31.38 16.23 -11.17
C SER A 17 -30.78 16.18 -12.58
N LEU A 18 -29.63 15.56 -12.72
CA LEU A 18 -28.92 15.41 -13.99
C LEU A 18 -28.76 13.91 -14.29
N ARG A 19 -29.18 13.52 -15.48
CA ARG A 19 -29.08 12.12 -15.94
C ARG A 19 -28.55 12.05 -17.35
N LEU A 20 -27.56 11.20 -17.56
CA LEU A 20 -27.05 10.82 -18.89
C LEU A 20 -27.17 9.30 -19.05
N PRO A 21 -28.30 8.79 -19.63
CA PRO A 21 -28.57 7.36 -19.70
C PRO A 21 -27.50 6.54 -20.41
N SER A 22 -26.77 7.15 -21.36
CA SER A 22 -25.64 6.51 -22.04
C SER A 22 -24.38 6.38 -21.18
N SER A 23 -24.29 7.14 -20.09
CA SER A 23 -23.14 7.13 -19.17
C SER A 23 -23.36 6.21 -17.97
N SER A 24 -24.50 6.38 -17.29
CA SER A 24 -24.80 5.67 -16.05
C SER A 24 -26.32 5.60 -15.81
N PHE A 25 -26.76 4.59 -15.09
CA PHE A 25 -28.14 4.54 -14.55
C PHE A 25 -28.31 5.46 -13.32
N ILE A 26 -27.21 5.98 -12.78
CA ILE A 26 -27.22 6.86 -11.61
C ILE A 26 -27.55 8.28 -12.05
N THR A 27 -28.42 8.91 -11.29
CA THR A 27 -28.79 10.30 -11.44
C THR A 27 -27.96 11.15 -10.47
N ALA A 28 -27.26 12.14 -10.99
CA ALA A 28 -26.58 13.13 -10.17
C ALA A 28 -27.59 14.19 -9.69
N ARG A 29 -27.44 14.67 -8.45
CA ARG A 29 -28.35 15.64 -7.85
C ARG A 29 -27.56 16.75 -7.16
N THR A 30 -28.01 18.01 -7.31
CA THR A 30 -27.50 19.14 -6.54
C THR A 30 -28.02 19.10 -5.09
N LYS A 31 -27.45 19.91 -4.23
CA LYS A 31 -28.05 20.24 -2.95
C LYS A 31 -29.37 21.00 -3.18
N THR A 32 -30.29 20.82 -2.26
CA THR A 32 -31.54 21.56 -2.27
C THR A 32 -31.30 22.99 -1.80
N VAL A 33 -31.82 23.98 -2.51
CA VAL A 33 -31.84 25.39 -2.10
C VAL A 33 -33.21 25.71 -1.59
N SER A 34 -33.36 25.76 -0.27
CA SER A 34 -34.66 25.92 0.39
C SER A 34 -35.17 27.35 0.35
N ASN A 35 -36.50 27.50 0.23
CA ASN A 35 -37.23 28.76 0.27
C ASN A 35 -36.67 29.83 -0.69
N CYS A 36 -36.33 29.48 -1.90
CA CYS A 36 -35.68 30.38 -2.86
C CYS A 36 -36.44 30.46 -4.18
N THR A 37 -36.77 31.67 -4.58
CA THR A 37 -37.42 31.94 -5.89
C THR A 37 -36.42 31.96 -7.06
N ASN A 38 -35.12 32.15 -6.78
CA ASN A 38 -34.02 32.19 -7.76
C ASN A 38 -32.82 31.36 -7.33
N PRO A 39 -32.97 30.02 -7.24
CA PRO A 39 -31.90 29.17 -6.75
C PRO A 39 -30.67 29.18 -7.67
N VAL A 40 -29.48 29.29 -7.06
CA VAL A 40 -28.19 29.16 -7.72
C VAL A 40 -27.41 28.07 -7.02
N TRP A 41 -27.13 26.97 -7.72
CA TRP A 41 -26.51 25.79 -7.11
C TRP A 41 -24.97 25.85 -7.12
N ASN A 42 -24.35 26.45 -8.13
CA ASN A 42 -22.89 26.53 -8.30
C ASN A 42 -22.18 25.17 -8.08
N GLU A 43 -22.80 24.10 -8.53
CA GLU A 43 -22.26 22.74 -8.42
C GLU A 43 -21.84 22.24 -9.80
N THR A 44 -20.82 21.39 -9.84
CA THR A 44 -20.27 20.80 -11.07
C THR A 44 -20.46 19.30 -11.05
N PHE A 45 -20.91 18.75 -12.17
CA PHE A 45 -21.12 17.33 -12.38
C PHE A 45 -20.39 16.86 -13.63
N PHE A 46 -19.93 15.61 -13.61
CA PHE A 46 -19.17 14.99 -14.68
C PHE A 46 -19.87 13.74 -15.18
N PHE A 47 -19.90 13.55 -16.48
CA PHE A 47 -20.49 12.41 -17.14
C PHE A 47 -19.52 11.87 -18.18
N ARG A 48 -19.38 10.55 -18.25
CA ARG A 48 -18.60 9.89 -19.30
C ARG A 48 -19.42 9.81 -20.58
N ILE A 49 -18.88 10.29 -21.69
CA ILE A 49 -19.52 10.22 -22.99
C ILE A 49 -19.07 8.93 -23.71
N GLN A 50 -20.03 8.18 -24.27
CA GLN A 50 -19.73 7.02 -25.10
C GLN A 50 -19.74 7.43 -26.58
N ASN A 51 -18.64 7.18 -27.30
CA ASN A 51 -18.47 7.60 -28.70
C ASN A 51 -19.49 6.99 -29.67
N MET A 52 -20.06 5.83 -29.35
CA MET A 52 -20.98 5.07 -30.24
C MET A 52 -22.45 5.21 -29.82
N ALA A 53 -22.75 5.95 -28.77
CA ALA A 53 -24.12 6.12 -28.29
C ALA A 53 -24.59 7.57 -28.46
N LYS A 54 -25.91 7.73 -28.62
CA LYS A 54 -26.54 9.04 -28.58
C LYS A 54 -26.53 9.53 -27.13
N ASN A 55 -25.79 10.60 -26.85
CA ASN A 55 -25.59 11.11 -25.51
C ASN A 55 -26.58 12.26 -25.24
N ILE A 56 -27.75 11.95 -24.69
CA ILE A 56 -28.77 12.94 -24.33
C ILE A 56 -28.69 13.18 -22.81
N LEU A 57 -28.26 14.38 -22.41
CA LEU A 57 -28.30 14.84 -21.03
C LEU A 57 -29.72 15.28 -20.70
N GLU A 58 -30.31 14.67 -19.69
CA GLU A 58 -31.58 15.03 -19.09
C GLU A 58 -31.31 15.92 -17.87
N ILE A 59 -31.86 17.10 -17.84
CA ILE A 59 -31.79 18.05 -16.74
C ILE A 59 -33.19 18.29 -16.23
N THR A 60 -33.45 17.91 -14.97
CA THR A 60 -34.79 18.05 -14.36
C THR A 60 -34.67 18.85 -13.09
N ILE A 61 -35.56 19.82 -12.90
CA ILE A 61 -35.67 20.59 -11.67
C ILE A 61 -36.87 20.07 -10.88
N TYR A 62 -36.64 19.79 -9.61
CA TYR A 62 -37.65 19.32 -8.67
C TYR A 62 -37.84 20.34 -7.54
N ASP A 63 -39.07 20.36 -7.01
CA ASP A 63 -39.37 20.90 -5.69
C ASP A 63 -39.38 19.74 -4.68
N GLU A 64 -38.59 19.87 -3.64
CA GLU A 64 -38.44 18.84 -2.61
C GLU A 64 -39.57 18.96 -1.59
N ASP A 65 -40.69 18.33 -1.90
CA ASP A 65 -41.85 18.23 -0.99
C ASP A 65 -41.73 17.02 -0.05
N SER A 66 -41.64 17.26 1.25
CA SER A 66 -41.57 16.24 2.30
C SER A 66 -42.82 15.38 2.37
N PRO A 67 -42.76 14.10 2.74
CA PRO A 67 -41.78 13.02 2.65
C PRO A 67 -42.07 11.94 1.59
N PHE A 68 -42.96 12.17 0.61
CA PHE A 68 -43.45 11.07 -0.22
C PHE A 68 -43.36 11.20 -1.74
N ASN A 69 -43.25 12.40 -2.31
CA ASN A 69 -42.98 12.61 -3.74
C ASN A 69 -42.45 14.01 -4.01
N ASP A 70 -41.29 14.13 -4.65
CA ASP A 70 -40.76 15.40 -5.17
C ASP A 70 -41.58 15.80 -6.42
N GLU A 71 -41.99 17.07 -6.53
CA GLU A 71 -42.72 17.57 -7.69
C GLU A 71 -41.73 17.96 -8.83
N GLU A 72 -41.88 17.35 -10.01
CA GLU A 72 -41.10 17.75 -11.19
C GLU A 72 -41.61 19.10 -11.72
N LEU A 73 -40.78 20.12 -11.59
CA LEU A 73 -41.13 21.46 -12.04
C LEU A 73 -40.89 21.66 -13.54
N CYS A 74 -39.77 21.12 -14.03
CA CYS A 74 -39.48 21.15 -15.45
C CYS A 74 -38.37 20.16 -15.83
N ARG A 75 -38.37 19.76 -17.11
CA ARG A 75 -37.34 18.90 -17.70
C ARG A 75 -36.89 19.47 -19.05
N VAL A 76 -35.58 19.45 -19.26
CA VAL A 76 -34.98 19.73 -20.57
C VAL A 76 -34.01 18.65 -20.94
N THR A 77 -33.82 18.46 -22.24
CA THR A 77 -32.86 17.49 -22.78
C THR A 77 -31.86 18.22 -23.68
N PHE A 78 -30.60 17.82 -23.60
CA PHE A 78 -29.54 18.39 -24.42
C PHE A 78 -28.68 17.27 -25.03
N ASP A 79 -28.53 17.31 -26.37
CA ASP A 79 -27.63 16.39 -27.07
C ASP A 79 -26.18 16.87 -26.94
N ILE A 80 -25.37 16.12 -26.19
CA ILE A 80 -23.97 16.47 -25.92
C ILE A 80 -23.10 16.39 -27.18
N ALA A 81 -23.53 15.67 -28.24
CA ALA A 81 -22.83 15.65 -29.51
C ALA A 81 -22.65 17.04 -30.15
N ASN A 82 -23.43 18.02 -29.70
CA ASN A 82 -23.34 19.40 -30.17
C ASN A 82 -22.20 20.19 -29.46
N LEU A 83 -21.46 19.59 -28.53
CA LEU A 83 -20.30 20.21 -27.88
C LEU A 83 -19.01 19.83 -28.62
N GLN A 84 -18.16 20.83 -28.86
CA GLN A 84 -16.80 20.56 -29.33
C GLN A 84 -15.91 20.15 -28.16
N LEU A 85 -14.90 19.32 -28.41
CA LEU A 85 -13.92 18.89 -27.42
C LEU A 85 -13.15 20.12 -26.91
N GLU A 86 -12.99 20.18 -25.58
CA GLU A 86 -12.24 21.26 -24.88
C GLU A 86 -12.90 22.66 -24.93
N GLU A 87 -14.08 22.78 -25.55
CA GLU A 87 -14.83 24.00 -25.54
C GLU A 87 -15.69 24.11 -24.27
N ARG A 88 -15.68 25.29 -23.65
CA ARG A 88 -16.61 25.64 -22.56
C ARG A 88 -17.77 26.44 -23.14
N VAL A 89 -18.96 25.89 -23.08
CA VAL A 89 -20.15 26.49 -23.62
C VAL A 89 -21.16 26.77 -22.51
N CYS A 90 -21.63 27.99 -22.43
CA CYS A 90 -22.77 28.37 -21.60
C CYS A 90 -24.07 28.15 -22.40
N LYS A 91 -24.92 27.23 -21.95
CA LYS A 91 -26.24 26.99 -22.57
C LYS A 91 -27.32 27.61 -21.72
N HIS A 92 -28.21 28.32 -22.41
CA HIS A 92 -29.37 28.95 -21.84
C HIS A 92 -30.58 28.07 -22.18
N PHE A 93 -31.31 27.65 -21.17
CA PHE A 93 -32.55 26.93 -21.35
C PHE A 93 -33.71 27.75 -20.84
N GLU A 94 -34.72 27.94 -21.67
CA GLU A 94 -35.98 28.58 -21.27
C GLU A 94 -36.87 27.57 -20.58
N LEU A 95 -37.07 27.76 -19.29
CA LEU A 95 -37.88 26.93 -18.42
C LEU A 95 -39.10 27.76 -17.98
N ASN A 96 -40.30 27.44 -18.45
CA ASN A 96 -41.54 28.14 -18.06
C ASN A 96 -41.43 29.69 -18.11
N LYS A 97 -40.91 30.22 -19.23
CA LYS A 97 -40.64 31.65 -19.49
C LYS A 97 -39.45 32.26 -18.75
N GLU A 98 -38.59 31.43 -18.17
CA GLU A 98 -37.36 31.87 -17.51
C GLU A 98 -36.13 31.18 -18.08
N VAL A 99 -35.03 31.92 -18.09
CA VAL A 99 -33.76 31.44 -18.65
C VAL A 99 -32.87 30.97 -17.51
N ARG A 100 -32.38 29.71 -17.63
CA ARG A 100 -31.38 29.13 -16.75
C ARG A 100 -30.09 28.82 -17.50
N ASN A 101 -28.98 29.08 -16.85
CA ASN A 101 -27.66 28.96 -17.45
C ASN A 101 -26.93 27.72 -16.93
N PHE A 102 -26.48 26.91 -17.85
CA PHE A 102 -25.61 25.77 -17.56
C PHE A 102 -24.30 25.95 -18.30
N LEU A 103 -23.19 25.82 -17.59
CA LEU A 103 -21.86 25.80 -18.19
C LEU A 103 -21.52 24.35 -18.48
N LEU A 104 -21.34 24.02 -19.77
CA LEU A 104 -21.00 22.69 -20.25
C LEU A 104 -19.60 22.71 -20.84
N SER A 105 -18.79 21.71 -20.51
CA SER A 105 -17.50 21.51 -21.16
C SER A 105 -17.24 20.02 -21.37
N SER A 106 -16.58 19.66 -22.46
CA SER A 106 -16.09 18.33 -22.72
C SER A 106 -14.57 18.33 -22.56
N GLN A 107 -14.04 17.42 -21.72
CA GLN A 107 -12.62 17.30 -21.45
C GLN A 107 -12.17 15.88 -21.82
N LYS A 108 -11.04 15.77 -22.53
CA LYS A 108 -10.54 14.49 -23.04
C LYS A 108 -9.46 13.89 -22.12
N SER A 109 -8.62 14.73 -21.51
CA SER A 109 -7.54 14.27 -20.63
C SER A 109 -8.02 14.08 -19.21
N LEU A 110 -7.62 12.96 -18.59
CA LEU A 110 -7.83 12.69 -17.18
C LEU A 110 -6.67 13.29 -16.36
N ASP A 111 -6.94 13.66 -15.11
CA ASP A 111 -5.91 14.03 -14.12
C ASP A 111 -5.34 12.78 -13.43
N MET A 112 -5.78 11.63 -13.84
CA MET A 112 -5.38 10.32 -13.40
C MET A 112 -4.74 9.55 -14.56
N ARG A 113 -3.69 8.80 -14.28
CA ARG A 113 -3.09 7.87 -15.24
C ARG A 113 -3.81 6.52 -15.18
N LEU A 114 -4.29 6.05 -16.31
CA LEU A 114 -4.85 4.70 -16.47
C LEU A 114 -3.87 3.86 -17.32
N GLY A 115 -3.56 2.69 -16.83
CA GLY A 115 -2.66 1.73 -17.46
C GLY A 115 -1.77 1.05 -16.42
N PHE A 116 -1.22 -0.10 -16.81
CA PHE A 116 -0.37 -0.90 -15.93
C PHE A 116 1.11 -0.56 -16.07
N ASP A 117 1.51 0.14 -17.13
CA ASP A 117 2.88 0.61 -17.33
C ASP A 117 3.37 1.46 -16.15
N LEU A 118 4.68 1.51 -15.96
CA LEU A 118 5.32 2.42 -15.00
C LEU A 118 5.17 3.87 -15.48
N CYS A 119 5.05 4.82 -14.56
CA CYS A 119 5.06 6.23 -14.92
C CYS A 119 6.39 6.64 -15.57
N PRO A 120 6.40 7.70 -16.41
CA PRO A 120 7.62 8.16 -17.08
C PRO A 120 8.77 8.46 -16.12
N GLU A 121 8.47 8.99 -14.93
CA GLU A 121 9.44 9.32 -13.91
C GLU A 121 10.12 8.07 -13.33
N GLU A 122 9.37 6.99 -13.11
CA GLU A 122 9.94 5.72 -12.64
C GLU A 122 10.77 5.07 -13.76
N GLN A 123 10.34 5.17 -15.01
CA GLN A 123 11.11 4.69 -16.16
C GLN A 123 12.45 5.44 -16.29
N ASP A 124 12.45 6.74 -16.16
CA ASP A 124 13.68 7.57 -16.14
C ASP A 124 14.58 7.23 -14.95
N PHE A 125 13.95 7.05 -13.77
CA PHE A 125 14.65 6.62 -12.55
C PHE A 125 15.41 5.31 -12.79
N ILE A 126 14.77 4.27 -13.31
CA ILE A 126 15.42 2.97 -13.45
C ILE A 126 16.57 3.01 -14.47
N CYS A 127 16.45 3.82 -15.53
CA CYS A 127 17.53 4.06 -16.47
C CYS A 127 18.76 4.70 -15.80
N LYS A 128 18.53 5.68 -14.92
CA LYS A 128 19.59 6.31 -14.14
C LYS A 128 20.18 5.37 -13.10
N ARG A 129 19.31 4.64 -12.37
CA ARG A 129 19.73 3.71 -11.32
C ARG A 129 20.58 2.57 -11.84
N LYS A 130 20.27 2.03 -13.00
CA LYS A 130 21.05 0.96 -13.64
C LYS A 130 22.54 1.32 -13.80
N LYS A 131 22.89 2.58 -13.99
CA LYS A 131 24.29 3.03 -14.07
C LYS A 131 25.03 2.83 -12.74
N TYR A 132 24.37 3.17 -11.62
CA TYR A 132 24.92 2.91 -10.28
C TYR A 132 25.03 1.41 -10.01
N VAL A 133 24.00 0.66 -10.35
CA VAL A 133 23.98 -0.80 -10.16
C VAL A 133 25.06 -1.48 -11.01
N ALA A 134 25.23 -1.10 -12.27
CA ALA A 134 26.27 -1.63 -13.15
C ALA A 134 27.68 -1.41 -12.58
N ALA A 135 27.96 -0.19 -12.12
CA ALA A 135 29.25 0.13 -11.50
C ALA A 135 29.47 -0.68 -10.19
N ALA A 136 28.43 -0.82 -9.36
CA ALA A 136 28.51 -1.62 -8.14
C ALA A 136 28.73 -3.10 -8.45
N LEU A 137 27.98 -3.67 -9.40
CA LEU A 137 28.12 -5.08 -9.82
C LEU A 137 29.51 -5.36 -10.40
N LYS A 138 30.04 -4.45 -11.21
CA LYS A 138 31.41 -4.59 -11.75
C LYS A 138 32.44 -4.75 -10.63
N ASN A 139 32.31 -3.94 -9.58
CA ASN A 139 33.21 -3.97 -8.44
C ASN A 139 33.06 -5.24 -7.58
N VAL A 140 31.83 -5.57 -7.16
CA VAL A 140 31.60 -6.69 -6.22
C VAL A 140 31.75 -8.06 -6.90
N LEU A 141 31.41 -8.18 -8.18
CA LEU A 141 31.57 -9.42 -8.95
C LEU A 141 32.94 -9.50 -9.67
N ARG A 142 33.75 -8.44 -9.63
CA ARG A 142 35.06 -8.33 -10.31
C ARG A 142 34.98 -8.64 -11.80
N LEU A 143 34.01 -7.99 -12.49
CA LEU A 143 33.79 -8.20 -13.91
C LEU A 143 34.90 -7.50 -14.74
N GLU A 144 35.39 -8.18 -15.78
CA GLU A 144 36.42 -7.63 -16.65
C GLU A 144 35.88 -6.51 -17.56
N GLY A 145 34.59 -6.59 -17.97
CA GLY A 145 33.93 -5.63 -18.86
C GLY A 145 32.84 -4.81 -18.19
N GLU A 146 32.38 -3.77 -18.89
CA GLU A 146 31.22 -3.00 -18.53
C GLU A 146 29.92 -3.79 -18.86
N LEU A 147 28.92 -3.69 -18.02
CA LEU A 147 27.59 -4.23 -18.32
C LEU A 147 26.78 -3.22 -19.15
N GLN A 148 26.14 -3.71 -20.19
CA GLN A 148 25.15 -2.93 -20.93
C GLN A 148 23.86 -2.77 -20.09
N ASP A 149 23.07 -1.74 -20.35
CA ASP A 149 21.85 -1.44 -19.57
C ASP A 149 20.86 -2.62 -19.51
N ASN A 150 20.78 -3.41 -20.58
CA ASN A 150 19.95 -4.61 -20.67
C ASN A 150 20.57 -5.87 -20.01
N GLU A 151 21.83 -5.82 -19.62
CA GLU A 151 22.54 -6.87 -18.88
C GLU A 151 22.50 -6.63 -17.35
N VAL A 152 22.09 -5.43 -16.94
CA VAL A 152 22.00 -5.06 -15.52
C VAL A 152 20.74 -5.64 -14.90
N PRO A 153 20.84 -6.57 -13.95
CA PRO A 153 19.67 -7.12 -13.25
C PRO A 153 19.04 -6.07 -12.33
N VAL A 154 17.74 -6.17 -12.16
CA VAL A 154 16.96 -5.40 -11.18
C VAL A 154 16.91 -6.18 -9.88
N VAL A 155 17.49 -5.61 -8.83
CA VAL A 155 17.53 -6.20 -7.47
C VAL A 155 16.62 -5.41 -6.55
N ALA A 156 15.79 -6.10 -5.80
CA ALA A 156 14.87 -5.48 -4.86
C ALA A 156 15.08 -6.01 -3.43
N LEU A 157 14.99 -5.11 -2.45
CA LEU A 157 14.84 -5.47 -1.05
C LEU A 157 13.36 -5.52 -0.71
N MET A 158 12.94 -6.64 -0.15
CA MET A 158 11.60 -6.86 0.36
C MET A 158 11.66 -7.06 1.87
N THR A 159 10.80 -6.38 2.60
CA THR A 159 10.77 -6.45 4.07
C THR A 159 9.42 -6.87 4.60
N THR A 160 9.36 -7.19 5.89
CA THR A 160 8.13 -7.56 6.60
C THR A 160 7.88 -6.63 7.79
N ALA A 161 6.66 -6.66 8.33
CA ALA A 161 6.27 -5.91 9.51
C ALA A 161 6.92 -6.43 10.79
N GLY A 162 6.79 -5.64 11.87
CA GLY A 162 7.26 -6.01 13.20
C GLY A 162 7.45 -4.84 14.17
N GLY A 163 6.91 -3.66 13.86
CA GLY A 163 7.05 -2.47 14.71
C GLY A 163 8.51 -2.05 14.88
N VAL A 164 8.92 -1.75 16.13
CA VAL A 164 10.32 -1.35 16.44
C VAL A 164 11.32 -2.46 16.11
N ARG A 165 10.92 -3.74 16.21
CA ARG A 165 11.77 -4.87 15.82
C ARG A 165 12.15 -4.79 14.35
N SER A 166 11.18 -4.67 13.46
CA SER A 166 11.45 -4.58 12.01
C SER A 166 12.16 -3.28 11.65
N MET A 167 11.82 -2.17 12.27
CA MET A 167 12.55 -0.91 12.10
C MET A 167 14.04 -1.07 12.44
N THR A 168 14.35 -1.61 13.62
CA THR A 168 15.73 -1.77 14.09
C THR A 168 16.49 -2.81 13.25
N ALA A 169 15.87 -3.98 13.01
CA ALA A 169 16.48 -5.06 12.24
C ALA A 169 16.82 -4.64 10.80
N MET A 170 16.00 -3.81 10.18
CA MET A 170 16.25 -3.30 8.84
C MET A 170 17.53 -2.44 8.78
N TYR A 171 17.80 -1.61 9.78
CA TYR A 171 19.05 -0.85 9.84
C TYR A 171 20.28 -1.76 9.88
N GLY A 172 20.25 -2.84 10.68
CA GLY A 172 21.34 -3.81 10.75
C GLY A 172 21.57 -4.51 9.40
N SER A 173 20.49 -4.94 8.73
CA SER A 173 20.59 -5.55 7.40
C SER A 173 21.16 -4.59 6.36
N LEU A 174 20.71 -3.32 6.34
CA LEU A 174 21.22 -2.30 5.44
C LEU A 174 22.69 -1.99 5.71
N LEU A 175 23.11 -1.95 6.98
CA LEU A 175 24.51 -1.78 7.37
C LEU A 175 25.37 -2.92 6.85
N GLY A 176 24.90 -4.18 6.99
CA GLY A 176 25.60 -5.34 6.43
C GLY A 176 25.76 -5.26 4.93
N LEU A 177 24.70 -4.90 4.19
CA LEU A 177 24.78 -4.67 2.74
C LEU A 177 25.72 -3.54 2.36
N GLN A 178 25.75 -2.45 3.16
CA GLN A 178 26.69 -1.34 2.93
C GLN A 178 28.14 -1.77 3.12
N LYS A 179 28.46 -2.50 4.20
CA LYS A 179 29.82 -3.00 4.49
C LYS A 179 30.34 -3.94 3.40
N LEU A 180 29.45 -4.69 2.74
CA LEU A 180 29.77 -5.53 1.60
C LEU A 180 29.77 -4.80 0.25
N ASN A 181 29.50 -3.49 0.22
CA ASN A 181 29.30 -2.69 -0.99
C ASN A 181 28.15 -3.18 -1.88
N LEU A 182 27.18 -3.92 -1.32
CA LEU A 182 26.04 -4.49 -2.02
C LEU A 182 24.82 -3.56 -2.06
N LEU A 183 24.76 -2.55 -1.19
CA LEU A 183 23.62 -1.64 -1.10
C LEU A 183 23.38 -0.88 -2.41
N HIS A 184 24.43 -0.56 -3.14
CA HIS A 184 24.34 0.10 -4.45
C HIS A 184 23.90 -0.81 -5.59
N CYS A 185 23.87 -2.14 -5.38
CA CYS A 185 23.32 -3.10 -6.34
C CYS A 185 21.78 -3.12 -6.32
N VAL A 186 21.14 -2.51 -5.33
CA VAL A 186 19.69 -2.54 -5.12
C VAL A 186 19.00 -1.45 -5.92
N SER A 187 17.93 -1.79 -6.65
CA SER A 187 17.12 -0.84 -7.44
C SER A 187 15.87 -0.39 -6.71
N TYR A 188 15.20 -1.28 -5.99
CA TYR A 188 13.96 -1.02 -5.26
C TYR A 188 14.06 -1.46 -3.81
N ILE A 189 13.36 -0.75 -2.94
CA ILE A 189 13.20 -1.10 -1.54
C ILE A 189 11.73 -0.99 -1.16
N THR A 190 11.13 -2.07 -0.68
CA THR A 190 9.73 -2.09 -0.28
C THR A 190 9.58 -2.26 1.22
N GLY A 191 8.56 -1.63 1.78
CA GLY A 191 8.30 -1.69 3.21
C GLY A 191 6.82 -1.60 3.56
N LEU A 192 6.52 -2.12 4.74
CA LEU A 192 5.21 -2.06 5.39
C LEU A 192 5.40 -1.91 6.90
N SER A 193 4.42 -1.34 7.59
CA SER A 193 4.45 -1.20 9.04
C SER A 193 5.76 -0.59 9.56
N GLY A 194 6.43 -1.23 10.51
CA GLY A 194 7.66 -0.71 11.14
C GLY A 194 8.83 -0.48 10.18
N THR A 195 8.94 -1.19 9.07
CA THR A 195 10.00 -0.93 8.09
C THR A 195 9.78 0.38 7.31
N THR A 196 8.54 0.86 7.23
CA THR A 196 8.28 2.20 6.68
C THR A 196 8.90 3.30 7.54
N TRP A 197 9.03 3.09 8.85
CA TRP A 197 9.68 4.04 9.76
C TRP A 197 11.17 4.20 9.45
N THR A 198 11.85 3.08 9.17
CA THR A 198 13.24 3.11 8.70
C THR A 198 13.35 3.84 7.36
N MET A 199 12.50 3.49 6.40
CA MET A 199 12.54 4.08 5.06
C MET A 199 12.28 5.59 5.11
N ILE A 200 11.23 6.05 5.80
CA ILE A 200 10.93 7.48 5.94
C ILE A 200 12.13 8.23 6.53
N ASN A 201 12.75 7.68 7.58
CA ASN A 201 13.89 8.34 8.21
C ASN A 201 15.11 8.42 7.28
N LEU A 202 15.41 7.36 6.53
CA LEU A 202 16.53 7.34 5.58
C LEU A 202 16.32 8.33 4.43
N PHE A 203 15.14 8.32 3.81
CA PHE A 203 14.85 9.13 2.63
C PHE A 203 14.67 10.64 2.91
N ARG A 204 14.80 11.08 4.16
CA ARG A 204 14.99 12.50 4.51
C ARG A 204 16.33 13.04 4.01
N ASP A 205 17.33 12.18 3.88
CA ASP A 205 18.66 12.53 3.36
C ASP A 205 18.77 12.10 1.88
N PRO A 206 18.95 13.04 0.94
CA PRO A 206 19.06 12.72 -0.48
C PRO A 206 20.21 11.76 -0.84
N TYR A 207 21.18 11.58 0.02
CA TYR A 207 22.37 10.74 -0.21
C TYR A 207 22.60 9.70 0.88
N TRP A 208 21.54 9.24 1.53
CA TRP A 208 21.63 8.37 2.70
C TRP A 208 22.44 7.08 2.45
N SER A 209 22.33 6.45 1.28
CA SER A 209 23.05 5.19 0.97
C SER A 209 24.54 5.40 0.72
N HIS A 210 24.97 6.64 0.48
CA HIS A 210 26.38 7.02 0.29
C HIS A 210 27.05 7.46 1.60
N LYS A 211 26.30 7.67 2.66
CA LYS A 211 26.81 8.04 3.99
C LYS A 211 26.97 6.79 4.86
N ASN A 212 27.88 6.85 5.83
CA ASN A 212 27.99 5.76 6.80
C ASN A 212 26.73 5.65 7.65
N LEU A 213 26.03 4.52 7.55
CA LEU A 213 24.78 4.25 8.29
C LEU A 213 24.97 4.15 9.81
N GLU A 214 26.17 3.89 10.30
CA GLU A 214 26.46 3.80 11.75
C GLU A 214 26.05 5.09 12.48
N GLY A 215 26.27 6.25 11.87
CA GLY A 215 25.86 7.54 12.44
C GLY A 215 24.34 7.64 12.60
N ILE A 216 23.60 7.26 11.55
CA ILE A 216 22.13 7.25 11.57
C ILE A 216 21.61 6.24 12.62
N ILE A 217 22.22 5.06 12.69
CA ILE A 217 21.87 4.01 13.66
C ILE A 217 22.07 4.52 15.11
N MET A 218 23.13 5.26 15.37
CA MET A 218 23.36 5.86 16.70
C MET A 218 22.26 6.85 17.09
N ASP A 219 21.78 7.66 16.15
CA ASP A 219 20.70 8.61 16.41
C ASP A 219 19.37 7.89 16.61
N VAL A 220 19.06 6.89 15.78
CA VAL A 220 17.89 6.03 15.94
C VAL A 220 17.91 5.30 17.30
N ARG A 221 19.06 4.80 17.73
CA ARG A 221 19.20 4.16 19.04
C ARG A 221 18.78 5.08 20.18
N LYS A 222 19.21 6.36 20.15
CA LYS A 222 18.79 7.35 21.15
C LYS A 222 17.27 7.49 21.20
N GLN A 223 16.63 7.52 20.03
CA GLN A 223 15.18 7.65 19.94
C GLN A 223 14.45 6.38 20.41
N VAL A 224 14.95 5.18 20.07
CA VAL A 224 14.35 3.91 20.51
C VAL A 224 14.48 3.70 22.03
N MET A 225 15.58 4.14 22.61
CA MET A 225 15.82 4.06 24.08
C MET A 225 14.99 5.07 24.88
N LYS A 226 14.50 6.14 24.24
CA LYS A 226 13.75 7.22 24.89
C LYS A 226 12.47 6.69 25.54
N ASN A 227 12.17 7.17 26.74
CA ASN A 227 10.93 6.83 27.42
C ASN A 227 9.71 7.33 26.63
N LYS A 228 8.87 6.41 26.18
CA LYS A 228 7.71 6.72 25.31
C LYS A 228 6.56 7.43 26.03
N LEU A 229 6.55 7.45 27.37
CA LEU A 229 5.57 8.24 28.11
C LEU A 229 5.71 9.75 27.87
N CYS A 230 6.88 10.22 27.45
CA CYS A 230 7.08 11.64 27.09
C CYS A 230 6.19 12.07 25.90
N CYS A 231 5.76 11.14 25.04
CA CYS A 231 4.84 11.43 23.94
C CYS A 231 3.45 11.92 24.43
N PHE A 232 3.08 11.60 25.65
CA PHE A 232 1.83 12.03 26.29
C PHE A 232 2.01 13.23 27.24
N SER A 233 3.11 13.97 27.11
CA SER A 233 3.33 15.23 27.85
C SER A 233 2.28 16.28 27.44
N GLY A 234 1.98 17.21 28.36
CA GLY A 234 1.03 18.30 28.06
C GLY A 234 1.44 19.17 26.86
N LYS A 235 2.75 19.26 26.56
CA LYS A 235 3.27 19.94 25.36
C LYS A 235 2.86 19.16 24.09
N ASN A 236 3.08 17.85 24.09
CA ASN A 236 2.80 17.02 22.93
C ASN A 236 1.28 16.87 22.70
N LEU A 237 0.47 16.74 23.75
CA LEU A 237 -0.99 16.69 23.60
C LEU A 237 -1.55 17.97 22.97
N LYS A 238 -1.06 19.15 23.35
CA LYS A 238 -1.43 20.41 22.69
C LYS A 238 -0.95 20.48 21.23
N TYR A 239 0.22 19.92 20.94
CA TYR A 239 0.74 19.82 19.59
C TYR A 239 -0.17 18.92 18.73
N TYR A 240 -0.54 17.76 19.23
CA TYR A 240 -1.45 16.83 18.51
C TYR A 240 -2.80 17.47 18.23
N GLU A 241 -3.39 18.12 19.24
CA GLU A 241 -4.65 18.82 19.09
C GLU A 241 -4.56 19.86 17.95
N LYS A 242 -3.51 20.69 17.97
CA LYS A 242 -3.28 21.73 16.94
C LYS A 242 -3.13 21.10 15.54
N GLU A 243 -2.30 20.08 15.39
CA GLU A 243 -2.05 19.45 14.10
C GLU A 243 -3.29 18.72 13.56
N MET A 244 -4.09 18.11 14.44
CA MET A 244 -5.36 17.51 14.06
C MET A 244 -6.35 18.57 13.55
N TRP A 245 -6.44 19.74 14.21
CA TRP A 245 -7.26 20.85 13.72
C TRP A 245 -6.74 21.39 12.38
N ASN A 246 -5.45 21.60 12.22
CA ASN A 246 -4.86 22.03 10.94
C ASN A 246 -5.25 21.06 9.81
N ARG A 247 -5.12 19.76 10.07
CA ARG A 247 -5.45 18.71 9.11
C ARG A 247 -6.94 18.70 8.73
N HIS A 248 -7.82 18.93 9.70
CA HIS A 248 -9.26 19.10 9.44
C HIS A 248 -9.53 20.31 8.54
N ASP A 249 -8.90 21.44 8.83
CA ASP A 249 -9.07 22.69 8.07
C ASP A 249 -8.51 22.57 6.64
N GLU A 250 -7.50 21.74 6.42
CA GLU A 250 -7.00 21.36 5.11
C GLU A 250 -8.02 20.53 4.29
N GLY A 251 -9.04 19.96 4.95
CA GLY A 251 -10.11 19.18 4.31
C GLY A 251 -10.00 17.67 4.46
N TYR A 252 -9.07 17.18 5.28
CA TYR A 252 -8.95 15.75 5.57
C TYR A 252 -10.00 15.26 6.56
N LYS A 253 -10.48 14.03 6.36
CA LYS A 253 -11.31 13.34 7.35
C LYS A 253 -10.42 12.79 8.44
N LEU A 254 -10.58 13.31 9.66
CA LEU A 254 -9.78 12.87 10.80
C LEU A 254 -10.12 11.45 11.25
N THR A 255 -9.09 10.69 11.54
CA THR A 255 -9.18 9.34 12.11
C THR A 255 -8.16 9.17 13.25
N PHE A 256 -8.28 8.10 14.04
CA PHE A 256 -7.26 7.77 15.03
C PHE A 256 -5.90 7.43 14.38
N ALA A 257 -5.88 6.97 13.14
CA ALA A 257 -4.63 6.73 12.42
C ALA A 257 -3.80 8.01 12.24
N ASP A 258 -4.46 9.17 12.10
CA ASP A 258 -3.77 10.47 12.03
C ASP A 258 -3.12 10.81 13.37
N LEU A 259 -3.84 10.61 14.49
CA LEU A 259 -3.28 10.78 15.83
C LEU A 259 -2.13 9.80 16.09
N TRP A 260 -2.28 8.53 15.65
CA TRP A 260 -1.21 7.54 15.75
C TRP A 260 0.06 7.98 14.99
N GLY A 261 -0.10 8.57 13.80
CA GLY A 261 1.02 9.14 13.04
C GLY A 261 1.78 10.25 13.81
N LEU A 262 1.06 11.16 14.47
CA LEU A 262 1.67 12.20 15.33
C LEU A 262 2.37 11.62 16.56
N ILE A 263 1.81 10.57 17.15
CA ILE A 263 2.44 9.86 18.28
C ILE A 263 3.74 9.21 17.80
N LEU A 264 3.75 8.52 16.65
CA LEU A 264 4.94 7.92 16.05
C LEU A 264 6.01 8.98 15.77
N GLU A 265 5.63 10.12 15.20
CA GLU A 265 6.55 11.24 15.00
C GLU A 265 7.23 11.65 16.30
N SER A 266 6.46 11.85 17.38
CA SER A 266 7.00 12.21 18.68
C SER A 266 7.82 11.10 19.36
N MET A 267 7.60 9.84 18.99
CA MET A 267 8.37 8.71 19.51
C MET A 267 9.77 8.62 18.93
N PHE A 268 9.94 9.01 17.67
CA PHE A 268 11.18 8.77 16.92
C PHE A 268 11.87 10.04 16.44
N HIS A 269 11.26 11.22 16.64
CA HIS A 269 11.83 12.51 16.28
C HIS A 269 11.69 13.49 17.45
N ASP A 270 12.66 14.38 17.60
CA ASP A 270 12.64 15.43 18.64
C ASP A 270 11.85 16.66 18.18
N GLU A 271 11.77 16.86 16.86
CA GLU A 271 11.06 17.97 16.22
C GLU A 271 10.07 17.45 15.18
N PRO A 272 8.96 18.17 14.93
CA PRO A 272 8.01 17.84 13.88
C PRO A 272 8.68 17.73 12.51
N ASP A 273 8.29 16.73 11.73
CA ASP A 273 8.80 16.51 10.39
C ASP A 273 7.84 17.09 9.32
N PRO A 274 8.22 18.14 8.60
CA PRO A 274 7.37 18.73 7.57
C PRO A 274 7.36 17.95 6.25
N HIS A 275 8.23 16.94 6.09
CA HIS A 275 8.41 16.23 4.83
C HIS A 275 7.13 15.52 4.37
N LYS A 276 7.00 15.44 3.06
CA LYS A 276 5.91 14.81 2.31
C LYS A 276 6.44 13.66 1.49
N LEU A 277 5.55 12.82 0.96
CA LEU A 277 5.96 11.69 0.13
C LEU A 277 6.68 12.14 -1.13
N SER A 278 6.18 13.21 -1.79
CA SER A 278 6.78 13.76 -2.99
C SER A 278 8.19 14.35 -2.77
N ASP A 279 8.53 14.80 -1.55
CA ASP A 279 9.86 15.33 -1.23
C ASP A 279 10.96 14.25 -1.37
N GLN A 280 10.60 12.99 -1.21
CA GLN A 280 11.54 11.87 -1.38
C GLN A 280 12.05 11.74 -2.82
N ARG A 281 11.44 12.42 -3.81
CA ARG A 281 11.99 12.54 -5.18
C ARG A 281 13.41 13.07 -5.17
N GLN A 282 13.76 13.95 -4.24
CA GLN A 282 15.13 14.49 -4.12
C GLN A 282 16.15 13.40 -3.85
N ALA A 283 15.75 12.31 -3.20
CA ALA A 283 16.62 11.18 -2.91
C ALA A 283 16.76 10.18 -4.06
N ILE A 284 15.95 10.29 -5.12
CA ILE A 284 15.90 9.30 -6.20
C ILE A 284 16.08 9.88 -7.61
N ASN A 285 15.88 11.18 -7.81
CA ASN A 285 15.88 11.81 -9.15
C ASN A 285 17.17 11.61 -9.97
N LEU A 286 18.30 11.38 -9.32
CA LEU A 286 19.58 11.08 -9.97
C LEU A 286 19.87 9.56 -10.02
N GLY A 287 18.98 8.72 -9.51
CA GLY A 287 19.22 7.28 -9.35
C GLY A 287 20.17 6.94 -8.21
N GLN A 288 20.51 7.90 -7.34
CA GLN A 288 21.54 7.76 -6.31
C GLN A 288 21.17 6.79 -5.17
N ASN A 289 19.87 6.62 -4.86
CA ASN A 289 19.38 5.64 -3.92
C ASN A 289 18.39 4.69 -4.58
N PRO A 290 18.06 3.51 -4.01
CA PRO A 290 16.96 2.68 -4.48
C PRO A 290 15.63 3.43 -4.35
N LEU A 291 14.66 3.12 -5.22
CA LEU A 291 13.32 3.71 -5.15
C LEU A 291 12.51 3.08 -4.02
N PRO A 292 11.97 3.89 -3.09
CA PRO A 292 11.13 3.39 -2.02
C PRO A 292 9.71 3.14 -2.51
N ILE A 293 9.13 2.00 -2.11
CA ILE A 293 7.73 1.65 -2.36
C ILE A 293 7.08 1.26 -1.05
N TYR A 294 5.97 1.90 -0.72
CA TYR A 294 5.19 1.63 0.48
C TYR A 294 3.85 1.02 0.08
N LEU A 295 3.24 0.27 0.99
CA LEU A 295 2.01 -0.45 0.73
C LEU A 295 0.94 -0.18 1.79
N ALA A 296 -0.31 -0.19 1.32
CA ALA A 296 -1.51 -0.31 2.14
C ALA A 296 -2.52 -1.25 1.47
N LEU A 297 -3.50 -1.71 2.24
CA LEU A 297 -4.67 -2.40 1.72
C LEU A 297 -5.89 -1.49 1.84
N ASN A 298 -6.65 -1.37 0.73
CA ASN A 298 -8.01 -0.86 0.79
C ASN A 298 -8.94 -1.99 1.21
N VAL A 299 -9.69 -1.76 2.27
CA VAL A 299 -10.65 -2.72 2.86
C VAL A 299 -12.04 -2.13 2.88
N LYS A 300 -13.05 -2.95 3.17
CA LYS A 300 -14.45 -2.51 3.26
C LYS A 300 -15.07 -2.93 4.57
N LYS A 301 -15.97 -2.11 5.08
CA LYS A 301 -16.87 -2.50 6.17
C LYS A 301 -17.67 -3.72 5.74
N ARG A 302 -18.02 -4.59 6.70
CA ARG A 302 -18.78 -5.82 6.47
C ARG A 302 -18.07 -6.92 5.68
N TYR A 303 -16.81 -6.73 5.33
CA TYR A 303 -15.98 -7.72 4.65
C TYR A 303 -14.70 -7.99 5.42
N SER A 304 -14.27 -9.25 5.47
CA SER A 304 -12.93 -9.60 5.93
C SER A 304 -11.91 -9.30 4.84
N THR A 305 -10.63 -9.31 5.18
CA THR A 305 -9.54 -9.22 4.18
C THR A 305 -9.50 -10.42 3.23
N LEU A 306 -10.15 -11.55 3.60
CA LEU A 306 -10.31 -12.70 2.70
C LEU A 306 -11.41 -12.47 1.66
N ASP A 307 -12.44 -11.70 2.00
CA ASP A 307 -13.57 -11.43 1.12
C ASP A 307 -13.32 -10.24 0.21
N PHE A 308 -12.72 -9.18 0.74
CA PHE A 308 -12.40 -7.97 0.01
C PHE A 308 -11.11 -7.33 0.49
N LYS A 309 -10.19 -7.12 -0.44
CA LYS A 309 -8.99 -6.31 -0.28
C LYS A 309 -8.48 -5.84 -1.63
N GLU A 310 -7.76 -4.73 -1.63
CA GLU A 310 -7.11 -4.20 -2.82
C GLU A 310 -5.77 -3.60 -2.43
N TRP A 311 -4.71 -4.00 -3.17
CA TRP A 311 -3.37 -3.48 -2.95
C TRP A 311 -3.23 -2.07 -3.49
N VAL A 312 -2.74 -1.16 -2.65
CA VAL A 312 -2.41 0.22 -3.00
C VAL A 312 -0.93 0.43 -2.81
N GLU A 313 -0.23 0.78 -3.88
CA GLU A 313 1.20 1.13 -3.81
C GLU A 313 1.38 2.64 -3.74
N PHE A 314 2.41 3.03 -3.02
CA PHE A 314 2.83 4.42 -2.83
C PHE A 314 4.29 4.55 -3.23
N THR A 315 4.57 5.40 -4.18
CA THR A 315 5.92 5.83 -4.55
C THR A 315 6.02 7.34 -4.39
N PRO A 316 7.21 7.94 -4.38
CA PRO A 316 7.32 9.39 -4.41
C PRO A 316 6.74 10.03 -5.67
N TYR A 317 6.49 9.26 -6.72
CA TYR A 317 5.95 9.73 -7.99
C TYR A 317 4.43 9.62 -8.03
N GLU A 318 3.88 8.45 -7.73
CA GLU A 318 2.46 8.18 -7.85
C GLU A 318 1.94 7.24 -6.77
N VAL A 319 0.64 7.31 -6.52
CA VAL A 319 -0.12 6.41 -5.65
C VAL A 319 -1.21 5.76 -6.48
N GLY A 320 -1.39 4.45 -6.36
CA GLY A 320 -2.41 3.79 -7.15
C GLY A 320 -2.71 2.34 -6.80
N PHE A 321 -3.73 1.85 -7.47
CA PHE A 321 -4.22 0.48 -7.32
C PHE A 321 -3.60 -0.42 -8.40
N LEU A 322 -2.88 -1.45 -7.95
CA LEU A 322 -2.31 -2.47 -8.84
C LEU A 322 -3.41 -3.18 -9.65
N LYS A 323 -4.54 -3.45 -9.00
CA LYS A 323 -5.68 -4.15 -9.57
C LYS A 323 -6.31 -3.43 -10.76
N TYR A 324 -6.46 -2.13 -10.67
CA TYR A 324 -7.16 -1.32 -11.69
C TYR A 324 -6.22 -0.63 -12.67
N GLY A 325 -4.91 -0.63 -12.41
CA GLY A 325 -3.97 0.15 -13.19
C GLY A 325 -4.36 1.64 -13.17
N ALA A 326 -4.76 2.15 -12.01
CA ALA A 326 -5.23 3.52 -11.84
C ALA A 326 -4.36 4.25 -10.82
N PHE A 327 -3.70 5.31 -11.26
CA PHE A 327 -2.67 6.01 -10.49
C PHE A 327 -2.88 7.52 -10.54
N ILE A 328 -2.61 8.19 -9.44
CA ILE A 328 -2.59 9.65 -9.31
C ILE A 328 -1.21 10.10 -8.86
N ASN A 329 -0.85 11.35 -9.11
CA ASN A 329 0.40 11.90 -8.58
C ASN A 329 0.42 11.82 -7.05
N ALA A 330 1.58 11.53 -6.46
CA ALA A 330 1.74 11.44 -5.01
C ALA A 330 1.24 12.70 -4.28
N GLU A 331 1.45 13.88 -4.88
CA GLU A 331 1.03 15.18 -4.36
C GLU A 331 -0.49 15.38 -4.32
N ASP A 332 -1.24 14.56 -5.08
CA ASP A 332 -2.69 14.65 -5.18
C ASP A 332 -3.40 13.62 -4.29
N PHE A 333 -2.64 12.76 -3.59
CA PHE A 333 -3.21 11.77 -2.68
C PHE A 333 -3.94 12.44 -1.51
N GLY A 334 -5.22 12.10 -1.35
CA GLY A 334 -6.13 12.72 -0.38
C GLY A 334 -7.04 13.78 -0.98
N SER A 335 -6.71 14.32 -2.16
CA SER A 335 -7.57 15.24 -2.90
C SER A 335 -8.84 14.57 -3.41
N GLU A 336 -9.87 15.37 -3.67
CA GLU A 336 -11.16 14.88 -4.15
C GLU A 336 -11.12 14.67 -5.66
N PHE A 337 -11.42 13.46 -6.10
CA PHE A 337 -11.54 13.08 -7.51
C PHE A 337 -12.96 12.63 -7.84
N TYR A 338 -13.34 12.79 -9.11
CA TYR A 338 -14.53 12.20 -9.66
C TYR A 338 -14.32 11.84 -11.13
N MET A 339 -14.60 10.58 -11.50
CA MET A 339 -14.44 10.07 -12.87
C MET A 339 -13.03 10.32 -13.46
N GLY A 340 -12.00 10.26 -12.63
CA GLY A 340 -10.61 10.48 -13.04
C GLY A 340 -10.17 11.94 -13.16
N HIS A 341 -11.01 12.88 -12.75
CA HIS A 341 -10.70 14.32 -12.72
C HIS A 341 -10.51 14.83 -11.31
N LEU A 342 -9.51 15.67 -11.11
CA LEU A 342 -9.23 16.36 -9.86
C LEU A 342 -10.27 17.46 -9.62
N MET A 343 -11.16 17.24 -8.66
CA MET A 343 -12.27 18.17 -8.34
C MET A 343 -11.87 19.26 -7.38
N LYS A 344 -11.13 18.86 -6.35
CA LYS A 344 -10.65 19.75 -5.31
C LYS A 344 -9.28 19.28 -4.85
N LYS A 345 -8.27 20.11 -5.10
CA LYS A 345 -6.94 19.86 -4.59
C LYS A 345 -6.87 20.17 -3.09
N ILE A 346 -6.37 19.24 -2.33
CA ILE A 346 -6.04 19.37 -0.91
C ILE A 346 -4.52 19.41 -0.77
N PRO A 347 -3.95 20.19 0.17
CA PRO A 347 -2.51 20.18 0.41
C PRO A 347 -2.00 18.75 0.66
N GLU A 348 -0.85 18.40 0.09
CA GLU A 348 -0.25 17.08 0.28
C GLU A 348 -0.01 16.78 1.77
N SER A 349 -0.39 15.60 2.21
CA SER A 349 -0.25 15.14 3.59
C SER A 349 1.22 15.04 4.01
N ARG A 350 1.54 15.44 5.25
CA ARG A 350 2.84 15.15 5.85
C ARG A 350 3.03 13.65 6.01
N LEU A 351 4.27 13.19 5.88
CA LEU A 351 4.61 11.76 5.97
C LEU A 351 4.20 11.11 7.30
N CYS A 352 4.21 11.83 8.42
CA CYS A 352 3.78 11.28 9.71
C CYS A 352 2.35 10.74 9.68
N PHE A 353 1.42 11.42 9.01
CA PHE A 353 0.03 10.95 8.89
C PHE A 353 -0.07 9.69 8.02
N ILE A 354 0.65 9.68 6.88
CA ILE A 354 0.69 8.50 6.00
C ILE A 354 1.39 7.33 6.70
N GLN A 355 2.43 7.59 7.48
CA GLN A 355 3.10 6.60 8.33
C GLN A 355 2.14 5.98 9.34
N GLY A 356 1.27 6.80 9.93
CA GLY A 356 0.21 6.33 10.82
C GLY A 356 -0.74 5.35 10.12
N MET A 357 -1.06 5.58 8.85
CA MET A 357 -1.85 4.68 8.02
C MET A 357 -1.11 3.37 7.72
N TRP A 358 0.15 3.42 7.25
CA TRP A 358 0.94 2.24 6.87
C TRP A 358 1.28 1.32 8.04
N SER A 359 1.16 1.80 9.28
CA SER A 359 1.52 1.07 10.49
C SER A 359 0.43 1.06 11.56
N ASN A 360 -0.82 1.15 11.14
CA ASN A 360 -1.94 1.16 12.07
C ASN A 360 -2.28 -0.25 12.57
N VAL A 361 -1.72 -0.61 13.71
CA VAL A 361 -1.95 -1.91 14.37
C VAL A 361 -3.39 -2.10 14.88
N TYR A 362 -4.19 -1.03 14.96
CA TYR A 362 -5.57 -1.06 15.49
C TYR A 362 -6.63 -1.23 14.40
N SER A 363 -6.24 -1.47 13.15
CA SER A 363 -7.16 -1.56 12.01
C SER A 363 -7.76 -2.95 11.78
N GLN A 364 -7.37 -3.94 12.56
CA GLN A 364 -7.83 -5.33 12.42
C GLN A 364 -9.25 -5.51 12.94
N SER A 365 -10.11 -6.19 12.16
CA SER A 365 -11.42 -6.62 12.64
C SER A 365 -11.32 -7.91 13.46
N LEU A 366 -12.35 -8.18 14.27
CA LEU A 366 -12.41 -9.44 15.03
C LEU A 366 -12.40 -10.66 14.09
N LEU A 367 -13.06 -10.57 12.94
CA LEU A 367 -13.10 -11.65 11.96
C LEU A 367 -11.72 -11.88 11.31
N ASP A 368 -11.02 -10.81 10.94
CA ASP A 368 -9.64 -10.92 10.43
C ASP A 368 -8.69 -11.51 11.48
N ALA A 369 -8.84 -11.11 12.75
CA ALA A 369 -8.08 -11.65 13.86
C ALA A 369 -8.30 -13.16 14.04
N LEU A 370 -9.54 -13.62 13.92
CA LEU A 370 -9.87 -15.05 13.98
C LEU A 370 -9.24 -15.82 12.83
N TYR A 371 -9.31 -15.32 11.60
CA TYR A 371 -8.70 -15.97 10.44
C TYR A 371 -7.17 -16.01 10.52
N LEU A 372 -6.54 -14.93 10.94
CA LEU A 372 -5.09 -14.88 11.12
C LEU A 372 -4.62 -15.76 12.29
N ALA A 373 -5.39 -15.88 13.36
CA ALA A 373 -5.07 -16.77 14.47
C ALA A 373 -5.00 -18.24 14.05
N GLU A 374 -5.72 -18.61 12.99
CA GLU A 374 -5.64 -19.95 12.42
C GLU A 374 -4.39 -20.17 11.55
N CYS A 375 -3.81 -19.10 11.00
CA CYS A 375 -2.72 -19.15 10.04
C CYS A 375 -1.37 -18.71 10.61
N SER A 376 -1.30 -18.06 11.78
CA SER A 376 -0.05 -17.53 12.33
C SER A 376 0.19 -18.03 13.75
N GLU A 377 1.46 -18.34 14.05
CA GLU A 377 1.90 -18.55 15.44
C GLU A 377 2.04 -17.24 16.21
N ASP A 378 1.59 -16.14 15.67
CA ASP A 378 1.62 -14.83 16.26
C ASP A 378 0.72 -14.71 17.50
N PHE A 379 0.86 -13.60 18.21
CA PHE A 379 0.30 -13.27 19.51
C PHE A 379 -1.09 -13.86 19.82
N TRP A 380 -2.03 -13.84 18.86
CA TRP A 380 -3.39 -14.31 19.07
C TRP A 380 -3.51 -15.84 19.09
N HIS A 381 -2.68 -16.55 18.34
CA HIS A 381 -2.67 -18.03 18.31
C HIS A 381 -2.29 -18.60 19.68
N ARG A 382 -1.37 -17.94 20.37
CA ARG A 382 -0.91 -18.36 21.72
C ARG A 382 -1.93 -18.11 22.81
N TRP A 383 -2.86 -17.16 22.59
CA TRP A 383 -3.87 -16.77 23.57
C TRP A 383 -5.20 -17.50 23.45
N THR A 384 -5.59 -17.95 22.26
CA THR A 384 -6.95 -18.39 21.97
C THR A 384 -7.08 -19.88 21.68
N ARG A 385 -5.99 -20.67 21.56
CA ARG A 385 -6.08 -22.09 21.25
C ARG A 385 -5.38 -23.02 22.23
N PRO A 386 -6.13 -24.01 22.80
CA PRO A 386 -5.53 -25.30 23.04
C PRO A 386 -5.20 -25.92 21.66
N ARG A 387 -3.95 -26.39 21.48
CA ARG A 387 -3.49 -27.04 20.26
C ARG A 387 -4.51 -28.11 19.80
N MET A 388 -5.26 -27.81 18.72
CA MET A 388 -5.89 -28.87 17.96
C MET A 388 -4.84 -29.47 17.05
N TYR A 389 -4.52 -30.71 17.29
CA TYR A 389 -3.61 -31.51 16.51
C TYR A 389 -4.11 -31.61 15.06
N GLU A 390 -3.14 -31.75 14.14
CA GLU A 390 -3.28 -31.98 12.72
C GLU A 390 -4.52 -32.80 12.41
N ILE A 391 -5.54 -32.15 11.87
CA ILE A 391 -6.60 -32.83 11.15
C ILE A 391 -6.03 -33.06 9.78
N ASP A 392 -5.87 -34.33 9.38
CA ASP A 392 -5.53 -34.73 8.02
C ASP A 392 -6.38 -33.95 7.03
N ILE A 393 -5.75 -33.08 6.25
CA ILE A 393 -6.40 -32.22 5.29
C ILE A 393 -6.89 -33.08 4.12
N PRO A 394 -8.21 -33.21 3.87
CA PRO A 394 -8.69 -34.03 2.76
C PRO A 394 -8.23 -33.46 1.41
N PRO A 395 -7.94 -34.29 0.40
CA PRO A 395 -7.39 -33.87 -0.90
C PRO A 395 -8.33 -33.02 -1.78
N TRP A 396 -9.56 -32.76 -1.35
CA TRP A 396 -10.52 -31.89 -2.07
C TRP A 396 -10.61 -30.46 -1.52
N LEU A 397 -9.75 -30.07 -0.57
CA LEU A 397 -9.72 -28.72 -0.05
C LEU A 397 -9.44 -27.68 -1.14
N PRO A 398 -10.05 -26.48 -1.05
CA PRO A 398 -9.85 -25.46 -2.06
C PRO A 398 -8.35 -25.19 -2.25
N LYS A 399 -7.94 -25.01 -3.50
CA LYS A 399 -6.54 -24.78 -3.92
C LYS A 399 -5.88 -23.53 -3.30
N ARG A 400 -6.53 -22.88 -2.34
CA ARG A 400 -6.06 -21.66 -1.67
C ARG A 400 -5.83 -21.96 -0.17
N PRO A 401 -4.62 -22.33 0.25
CA PRO A 401 -4.32 -22.72 1.65
C PRO A 401 -4.49 -21.55 2.63
N TYR A 402 -4.49 -20.29 2.16
CA TYR A 402 -4.79 -19.12 2.98
C TYR A 402 -6.31 -18.86 3.13
N VAL A 403 -7.15 -19.56 2.38
CA VAL A 403 -8.62 -19.49 2.54
C VAL A 403 -9.02 -20.60 3.51
N GLN A 404 -9.33 -20.22 4.73
CA GLN A 404 -9.73 -21.15 5.78
C GLN A 404 -10.96 -21.96 5.40
N PRO A 405 -10.96 -23.30 5.64
CA PRO A 405 -12.10 -24.16 5.35
C PRO A 405 -13.32 -23.86 6.24
N THR A 406 -13.12 -23.26 7.41
CA THR A 406 -14.19 -22.86 8.34
C THR A 406 -14.47 -21.38 8.20
N ARG A 407 -15.11 -20.97 7.10
CA ARG A 407 -15.72 -19.65 7.02
C ARG A 407 -16.90 -19.57 7.99
N LEU A 408 -16.94 -18.52 8.78
CA LEU A 408 -18.14 -18.20 9.55
C LEU A 408 -19.23 -17.79 8.55
N PHE A 409 -20.09 -18.72 8.19
CA PHE A 409 -21.22 -18.44 7.30
C PHE A 409 -22.35 -17.81 8.14
N ILE A 410 -22.53 -16.52 7.97
CA ILE A 410 -23.60 -15.79 8.65
C ILE A 410 -24.79 -15.76 7.69
N PRO A 411 -25.92 -16.40 8.00
CA PRO A 411 -27.10 -16.39 7.15
C PRO A 411 -27.61 -14.96 6.93
N ASN A 412 -28.25 -14.70 5.80
CA ASN A 412 -28.87 -13.40 5.54
C ASN A 412 -30.07 -13.17 6.49
N GLY A 413 -30.14 -12.00 7.11
CA GLY A 413 -31.20 -11.57 7.99
C GLY A 413 -30.77 -10.42 8.91
N SER A 414 -31.74 -9.67 9.43
CA SER A 414 -31.45 -8.45 10.22
C SER A 414 -30.55 -8.71 11.45
N VAL A 415 -30.71 -9.83 12.13
CA VAL A 415 -29.84 -10.23 13.26
C VAL A 415 -28.48 -10.62 12.78
N SER A 416 -28.39 -11.31 11.63
CA SER A 416 -27.13 -11.71 11.01
C SER A 416 -26.33 -10.51 10.50
N ASP A 417 -27.00 -9.49 10.00
CA ASP A 417 -26.37 -8.24 9.57
C ASP A 417 -25.74 -7.52 10.76
N VAL A 418 -26.44 -7.45 11.91
CA VAL A 418 -25.89 -6.87 13.15
C VAL A 418 -24.66 -7.66 13.64
N ILE A 419 -24.72 -8.99 13.64
CA ILE A 419 -23.58 -9.83 14.02
C ILE A 419 -22.41 -9.60 13.06
N ARG A 420 -22.67 -9.59 11.74
CA ARG A 420 -21.65 -9.31 10.73
C ARG A 420 -21.01 -7.94 10.96
N ASP A 421 -21.82 -6.91 11.20
CA ASP A 421 -21.32 -5.57 11.47
C ASP A 421 -20.39 -5.55 12.68
N VAL A 422 -20.76 -6.22 13.78
CA VAL A 422 -19.93 -6.29 15.00
C VAL A 422 -18.59 -7.00 14.76
N ILE A 423 -18.59 -8.16 14.08
CA ILE A 423 -17.35 -8.95 13.89
C ILE A 423 -16.46 -8.42 12.77
N THR A 424 -16.99 -7.62 11.83
CA THR A 424 -16.22 -7.04 10.72
C THR A 424 -15.86 -5.58 10.95
N VAL A 425 -16.34 -4.95 12.03
CA VAL A 425 -15.94 -3.59 12.39
C VAL A 425 -14.45 -3.54 12.67
N ARG A 426 -13.77 -2.61 11.99
CA ARG A 426 -12.40 -2.24 12.31
C ARG A 426 -12.45 -1.01 13.20
N PRO A 427 -11.88 -1.08 14.43
CA PRO A 427 -12.00 0.03 15.39
C PRO A 427 -11.32 1.30 14.86
N VAL A 428 -10.29 1.14 14.05
CA VAL A 428 -9.55 2.27 13.49
C VAL A 428 -9.10 1.98 12.06
N VAL A 429 -9.54 2.79 11.11
CA VAL A 429 -9.05 2.78 9.72
C VAL A 429 -8.61 4.18 9.33
N ALA A 430 -7.64 4.30 8.46
CA ALA A 430 -7.31 5.58 7.83
C ALA A 430 -8.27 5.84 6.67
N CYS A 431 -8.90 7.02 6.66
CA CYS A 431 -9.85 7.40 5.63
C CYS A 431 -9.26 8.50 4.75
N TYR A 432 -9.14 8.23 3.45
CA TYR A 432 -8.71 9.21 2.45
C TYR A 432 -9.75 9.31 1.34
N SER A 433 -9.89 10.49 0.73
CA SER A 433 -10.81 10.69 -0.40
C SER A 433 -10.53 9.66 -1.49
N ASN A 434 -11.59 9.07 -2.02
CA ASN A 434 -11.50 8.02 -3.01
C ASN A 434 -11.25 8.60 -4.40
N PHE A 435 -10.03 8.45 -4.90
CA PHE A 435 -9.68 8.93 -6.22
C PHE A 435 -10.24 8.07 -7.38
N LEU A 436 -10.78 6.88 -7.08
CA LEU A 436 -11.50 6.05 -8.06
C LEU A 436 -12.99 6.37 -8.14
N LYS A 437 -13.48 7.33 -7.33
CA LYS A 437 -14.91 7.64 -7.25
C LYS A 437 -15.50 7.99 -8.62
N GLY A 438 -16.57 7.27 -8.98
CA GLY A 438 -17.28 7.44 -10.25
C GLY A 438 -16.51 6.97 -11.49
N LEU A 439 -15.30 6.41 -11.32
CA LEU A 439 -14.53 5.87 -12.44
C LEU A 439 -15.19 4.60 -12.92
N GLN A 440 -15.87 4.68 -14.08
CA GLN A 440 -16.43 3.49 -14.70
C GLN A 440 -15.30 2.64 -15.29
N LEU A 441 -14.98 1.55 -14.63
CA LEU A 441 -14.12 0.53 -15.20
C LEU A 441 -14.86 -0.15 -16.35
N ASN A 442 -14.15 -0.46 -17.43
CA ASN A 442 -14.74 -1.19 -18.56
C ASN A 442 -15.24 -2.55 -18.05
N ASN A 443 -16.46 -2.96 -18.39
CA ASN A 443 -17.01 -4.27 -18.02
C ASN A 443 -16.12 -5.45 -18.44
N LYS A 444 -15.21 -5.23 -19.40
CA LYS A 444 -14.23 -6.21 -19.86
C LYS A 444 -12.88 -6.14 -19.14
N TYR A 445 -12.75 -5.36 -18.08
CA TYR A 445 -11.48 -5.28 -17.36
C TYR A 445 -11.02 -6.64 -16.80
N LEU A 446 -11.97 -7.53 -16.46
CA LEU A 446 -11.66 -8.90 -16.04
C LEU A 446 -10.99 -9.75 -17.12
N GLU A 447 -11.13 -9.39 -18.41
CA GLU A 447 -10.44 -10.05 -19.51
C GLU A 447 -8.98 -9.58 -19.67
N ASN A 448 -8.59 -8.49 -18.98
CA ASN A 448 -7.24 -7.98 -19.00
C ASN A 448 -6.35 -8.83 -18.08
N ASN A 449 -5.29 -9.41 -18.62
CA ASN A 449 -4.36 -10.27 -17.87
C ASN A 449 -3.70 -9.54 -16.71
N SER A 450 -3.38 -8.26 -16.88
CA SER A 450 -2.77 -7.45 -15.82
C SER A 450 -3.73 -7.18 -14.65
N PHE A 451 -5.03 -7.02 -14.95
CA PHE A 451 -6.05 -6.93 -13.91
C PHE A 451 -6.25 -8.28 -13.23
N SER A 452 -6.42 -9.36 -13.99
CA SER A 452 -6.73 -10.70 -13.46
C SER A 452 -5.62 -11.25 -12.56
N MET A 453 -4.40 -10.79 -12.74
CA MET A 453 -3.27 -11.13 -11.89
C MET A 453 -3.44 -10.66 -10.43
N TRP A 454 -4.16 -9.55 -10.20
CA TRP A 454 -4.40 -8.99 -8.85
C TRP A 454 -5.81 -9.24 -8.32
N LYS A 455 -6.62 -9.94 -9.08
CA LYS A 455 -7.93 -10.39 -8.63
C LYS A 455 -7.76 -11.56 -7.65
N ASP A 456 -8.22 -11.39 -6.42
CA ASP A 456 -7.92 -12.35 -5.36
C ASP A 456 -9.09 -12.65 -4.42
N THR A 457 -10.26 -12.12 -4.70
CA THR A 457 -11.46 -12.35 -3.90
C THR A 457 -12.58 -12.98 -4.70
N ILE A 458 -13.58 -13.53 -4.02
CA ILE A 458 -14.80 -14.04 -4.66
C ILE A 458 -15.55 -12.92 -5.38
N LEU A 459 -15.50 -11.71 -4.84
CA LEU A 459 -16.17 -10.54 -5.43
C LEU A 459 -15.56 -10.14 -6.77
N ASP A 460 -14.31 -10.53 -7.04
CA ASP A 460 -13.64 -10.27 -8.31
C ASP A 460 -13.99 -11.27 -9.41
N CYS A 461 -14.87 -12.24 -9.14
CA CYS A 461 -15.39 -13.15 -10.18
C CYS A 461 -16.34 -12.45 -11.16
N SER A 462 -16.87 -11.28 -10.79
CA SER A 462 -17.65 -10.38 -11.63
C SER A 462 -17.28 -8.93 -11.28
N PRO A 463 -17.46 -7.96 -12.21
CA PRO A 463 -17.28 -6.55 -11.89
C PRO A 463 -18.07 -6.18 -10.63
N ASN A 464 -17.40 -5.53 -9.68
CA ASN A 464 -18.04 -5.03 -8.47
C ASN A 464 -17.87 -3.52 -8.37
N ASP A 465 -18.86 -2.87 -7.79
CA ASP A 465 -18.93 -1.42 -7.69
C ASP A 465 -18.51 -0.93 -6.28
N LEU A 466 -17.97 -1.82 -5.45
CA LEU A 466 -17.71 -1.54 -4.03
C LEU A 466 -16.71 -0.40 -3.80
N THR A 467 -15.78 -0.17 -4.73
CA THR A 467 -14.80 0.90 -4.60
C THR A 467 -15.22 2.17 -5.31
N GLU A 468 -15.86 2.09 -6.47
CA GLU A 468 -16.21 3.25 -7.31
C GLU A 468 -17.25 4.18 -6.67
N PHE A 469 -18.16 3.65 -5.83
CA PHE A 469 -19.26 4.40 -5.23
C PHE A 469 -18.95 4.99 -3.86
N GLU A 470 -17.89 4.57 -3.23
CA GLU A 470 -17.53 5.06 -1.90
C GLU A 470 -16.87 6.45 -1.96
N ASP A 471 -17.19 7.30 -1.00
CA ASP A 471 -16.57 8.60 -0.87
C ASP A 471 -15.13 8.52 -0.38
N TYR A 472 -14.81 7.50 0.39
CA TYR A 472 -13.51 7.32 1.04
C TYR A 472 -12.94 5.92 0.81
N LEU A 473 -11.63 5.86 0.65
CA LEU A 473 -10.84 4.64 0.80
C LEU A 473 -10.64 4.37 2.30
N GLU A 474 -10.74 3.10 2.70
CA GLU A 474 -10.45 2.64 4.05
C GLU A 474 -9.13 1.86 4.03
N LEU A 475 -8.04 2.55 4.41
CA LEU A 475 -6.69 2.04 4.25
C LEU A 475 -6.13 1.49 5.57
N VAL A 476 -5.48 0.32 5.48
CA VAL A 476 -4.93 -0.40 6.63
C VAL A 476 -3.54 -0.96 6.34
N ASP A 477 -2.82 -1.33 7.41
CA ASP A 477 -1.54 -2.02 7.34
C ASP A 477 -1.69 -3.39 6.63
N THR A 478 -0.81 -3.68 5.70
CA THR A 478 -0.83 -4.93 4.91
C THR A 478 -0.46 -6.16 5.73
N ALA A 479 0.22 -6.00 6.85
CA ALA A 479 0.63 -7.10 7.74
C ALA A 479 -0.54 -7.96 8.22
N PHE A 480 -1.74 -7.41 8.25
CA PHE A 480 -2.96 -8.11 8.71
C PHE A 480 -3.59 -9.05 7.67
N PHE A 481 -3.06 -9.08 6.46
CA PHE A 481 -3.45 -10.07 5.46
C PHE A 481 -2.32 -11.10 5.23
N ILE A 482 -1.25 -10.65 4.60
CA ILE A 482 0.01 -11.41 4.48
C ILE A 482 1.14 -10.46 4.85
N ASN A 483 1.99 -10.87 5.77
CA ASN A 483 3.12 -10.06 6.20
C ASN A 483 4.21 -10.01 5.11
N THR A 484 3.93 -9.25 4.05
CA THR A 484 4.81 -9.10 2.88
C THR A 484 4.67 -7.73 2.25
N SER A 485 5.76 -7.20 1.71
CA SER A 485 5.79 -6.01 0.85
C SER A 485 6.07 -6.35 -0.62
N CYS A 486 5.87 -7.61 -1.00
CA CYS A 486 6.24 -8.15 -2.30
C CYS A 486 5.36 -7.68 -3.50
N PRO A 487 4.04 -7.45 -3.40
CA PRO A 487 3.19 -7.25 -4.56
C PRO A 487 3.69 -6.24 -5.61
N PRO A 488 4.22 -5.07 -5.25
CA PRO A 488 4.78 -4.13 -6.24
C PRO A 488 5.96 -4.69 -7.01
N LEU A 489 6.76 -5.57 -6.41
CA LEU A 489 7.95 -6.14 -7.03
C LEU A 489 7.62 -7.19 -8.09
N LEU A 490 6.42 -7.75 -8.03
CA LEU A 490 5.95 -8.77 -8.96
C LEU A 490 5.21 -8.17 -10.18
N ARG A 491 5.10 -6.84 -10.26
CA ARG A 491 4.63 -6.18 -11.48
C ARG A 491 5.59 -6.50 -12.63
N PRO A 492 5.10 -7.07 -13.75
CA PRO A 492 5.95 -7.45 -14.89
C PRO A 492 6.77 -6.27 -15.44
N GLU A 493 6.24 -5.07 -15.34
CA GLU A 493 6.86 -3.84 -15.84
C GLU A 493 8.16 -3.48 -15.10
N ARG A 494 8.30 -3.88 -13.83
CA ARG A 494 9.53 -3.67 -13.05
C ARG A 494 10.62 -4.66 -13.34
N GLN A 495 10.29 -5.81 -13.91
CA GLN A 495 11.25 -6.85 -14.33
C GLN A 495 12.28 -7.18 -13.23
N VAL A 496 11.80 -7.40 -12.00
CA VAL A 496 12.67 -7.74 -10.88
C VAL A 496 13.29 -9.11 -11.07
N ASP A 497 14.62 -9.17 -11.05
CA ASP A 497 15.39 -10.41 -11.26
C ASP A 497 15.78 -11.09 -9.96
N ILE A 498 15.99 -10.31 -8.89
CA ILE A 498 16.37 -10.80 -7.56
C ILE A 498 15.54 -10.09 -6.50
N ILE A 499 14.96 -10.87 -5.58
CA ILE A 499 14.33 -10.37 -4.37
C ILE A 499 15.18 -10.82 -3.17
N ILE A 500 15.72 -9.87 -2.41
CA ILE A 500 16.32 -10.10 -1.11
C ILE A 500 15.22 -9.89 -0.07
N HIS A 501 14.66 -10.99 0.44
CA HIS A 501 13.59 -11.00 1.42
C HIS A 501 14.16 -10.98 2.83
N LEU A 502 14.01 -9.85 3.50
CA LEU A 502 14.44 -9.64 4.88
C LEU A 502 13.22 -9.82 5.78
N ASN A 503 13.10 -10.97 6.40
CA ASN A 503 11.97 -11.29 7.26
C ASN A 503 12.25 -10.88 8.71
N TYR A 504 11.41 -10.00 9.25
CA TYR A 504 11.47 -9.49 10.61
C TYR A 504 10.22 -9.82 11.43
N SER A 505 9.38 -10.75 10.93
CA SER A 505 8.15 -11.16 11.60
C SER A 505 8.41 -11.67 13.02
N GLY A 506 7.46 -11.48 13.90
CA GLY A 506 7.40 -12.21 15.16
C GLY A 506 6.82 -13.60 14.93
N GLY A 507 7.11 -14.56 15.83
CA GLY A 507 6.58 -15.91 15.73
C GLY A 507 7.21 -16.75 14.61
N SER A 508 6.39 -17.44 13.81
CA SER A 508 6.89 -18.32 12.75
C SER A 508 7.66 -17.56 11.67
N GLN A 509 8.87 -18.04 11.40
CA GLN A 509 9.69 -17.52 10.31
C GLN A 509 9.40 -18.23 8.97
N ILE A 510 8.61 -19.28 8.97
CA ILE A 510 8.28 -20.09 7.79
C ILE A 510 6.94 -19.67 7.21
N LEU A 511 5.94 -19.50 8.07
CA LEU A 511 4.55 -19.30 7.67
C LEU A 511 4.32 -18.08 6.73
N PRO A 512 4.93 -16.89 6.95
CA PRO A 512 4.78 -15.79 6.01
C PRO A 512 5.33 -16.08 4.62
N LEU A 513 6.42 -16.88 4.53
CA LEU A 513 6.99 -17.32 3.26
C LEU A 513 6.05 -18.29 2.55
N ASP A 514 5.55 -19.31 3.25
CA ASP A 514 4.63 -20.32 2.71
C ASP A 514 3.33 -19.67 2.23
N LEU A 515 2.74 -18.76 3.03
CA LEU A 515 1.54 -18.02 2.66
C LEU A 515 1.75 -17.15 1.42
N SER A 516 2.87 -16.45 1.36
CA SER A 516 3.21 -15.60 0.20
C SER A 516 3.39 -16.46 -1.06
N THR A 517 4.14 -17.54 -0.97
CA THR A 517 4.38 -18.46 -2.08
C THR A 517 3.07 -19.04 -2.61
N SER A 518 2.21 -19.52 -1.71
CA SER A 518 0.90 -20.06 -2.06
C SER A 518 0.00 -19.00 -2.68
N TYR A 519 -0.04 -17.81 -2.12
CA TYR A 519 -0.84 -16.70 -2.63
C TYR A 519 -0.45 -16.34 -4.07
N TYR A 520 0.84 -16.15 -4.35
CA TYR A 520 1.30 -15.80 -5.70
C TYR A 520 1.11 -16.93 -6.71
N HIS A 521 1.34 -18.16 -6.30
CA HIS A 521 1.06 -19.33 -7.14
C HIS A 521 -0.41 -19.40 -7.54
N ASP A 522 -1.33 -19.17 -6.60
CA ASP A 522 -2.76 -19.19 -6.86
C ASP A 522 -3.23 -18.04 -7.77
N GLN A 523 -2.52 -16.92 -7.74
CA GLN A 523 -2.75 -15.80 -8.65
C GLN A 523 -2.12 -15.99 -10.03
N GLY A 524 -1.36 -17.07 -10.23
CA GLY A 524 -0.61 -17.30 -11.46
C GLY A 524 0.55 -16.32 -11.65
N ILE A 525 1.02 -15.71 -10.57
CA ILE A 525 2.16 -14.79 -10.58
C ILE A 525 3.43 -15.62 -10.45
N PRO A 526 4.42 -15.45 -11.36
CA PRO A 526 5.69 -16.15 -11.28
C PRO A 526 6.43 -15.81 -9.98
N PHE A 527 6.54 -16.77 -9.10
CA PHE A 527 7.29 -16.69 -7.85
C PHE A 527 8.01 -18.00 -7.61
N PRO A 528 9.26 -18.01 -7.10
CA PRO A 528 10.00 -19.26 -6.93
C PRO A 528 9.34 -20.14 -5.88
N LYS A 529 9.43 -21.46 -6.09
CA LYS A 529 9.06 -22.41 -5.05
C LYS A 529 10.05 -22.30 -3.90
N ALA A 530 9.56 -21.90 -2.74
CA ALA A 530 10.36 -21.73 -1.54
C ALA A 530 10.17 -22.95 -0.61
N ASP A 531 10.51 -24.12 -1.10
CA ASP A 531 10.36 -25.38 -0.34
C ASP A 531 11.52 -25.55 0.65
N LEU A 532 11.21 -25.43 1.94
CA LEU A 532 12.12 -25.76 3.03
C LEU A 532 11.99 -27.26 3.37
N THR A 533 13.13 -27.92 3.58
CA THR A 533 13.14 -29.32 4.04
C THR A 533 12.60 -29.42 5.47
N GLU A 534 12.12 -30.58 5.88
CA GLU A 534 11.67 -30.80 7.26
C GLU A 534 12.82 -30.63 8.29
N GLU A 535 14.06 -30.78 7.87
CA GLU A 535 15.23 -30.49 8.68
C GLU A 535 15.45 -28.99 8.83
N ASP A 536 15.33 -28.24 7.72
CA ASP A 536 15.41 -26.76 7.75
C ASP A 536 14.29 -26.16 8.61
N LYS A 537 13.06 -26.69 8.54
CA LYS A 537 11.93 -26.22 9.37
C LYS A 537 12.18 -26.41 10.88
N LYS A 538 12.96 -27.39 11.28
CA LYS A 538 13.32 -27.62 12.69
C LYS A 538 14.43 -26.70 13.17
N GLN A 539 15.38 -26.36 12.30
CA GLN A 539 16.50 -25.50 12.60
C GLN A 539 16.82 -24.62 11.40
N LEU A 540 16.19 -23.44 11.37
CA LEU A 540 16.36 -22.47 10.29
C LEU A 540 17.79 -21.92 10.27
N LYS A 541 18.32 -21.82 9.04
CA LYS A 541 19.59 -21.15 8.73
C LYS A 541 19.35 -19.66 8.47
N GLU A 542 20.40 -18.88 8.56
CA GLU A 542 20.39 -17.43 8.37
C GLU A 542 19.97 -16.99 6.96
N CYS A 543 20.18 -17.81 5.95
CA CYS A 543 19.88 -17.48 4.56
C CYS A 543 19.59 -18.71 3.71
N TYR A 544 18.57 -18.58 2.86
CA TYR A 544 18.22 -19.56 1.83
C TYR A 544 18.24 -18.89 0.46
N LEU A 545 18.67 -19.63 -0.54
CA LEU A 545 18.66 -19.22 -1.94
C LEU A 545 17.70 -20.12 -2.71
N PHE A 546 16.61 -19.56 -3.22
CA PHE A 546 15.65 -20.24 -4.07
C PHE A 546 15.78 -19.71 -5.50
N ASP A 547 16.12 -20.60 -6.39
CA ASP A 547 16.30 -20.33 -7.80
C ASP A 547 15.57 -21.42 -8.60
N ASP A 548 14.39 -21.09 -9.13
CA ASP A 548 13.56 -22.02 -9.88
C ASP A 548 14.00 -22.04 -11.34
N ALA A 549 14.83 -23.03 -11.69
CA ALA A 549 15.28 -23.21 -13.06
C ALA A 549 14.14 -23.57 -14.04
N GLU A 550 13.04 -24.15 -13.53
CA GLU A 550 11.85 -24.50 -14.35
C GLU A 550 10.97 -23.28 -14.65
N SER A 551 11.09 -22.21 -13.85
CA SER A 551 10.35 -20.97 -14.01
C SER A 551 11.28 -19.76 -14.23
N PRO A 552 11.90 -19.63 -15.42
CA PRO A 552 12.90 -18.58 -15.68
C PRO A 552 12.35 -17.14 -15.63
N LYS A 553 11.03 -16.97 -15.55
CA LYS A 553 10.36 -15.68 -15.33
C LYS A 553 10.22 -15.31 -13.85
N ALA A 554 10.41 -16.27 -12.94
CA ALA A 554 10.38 -16.01 -11.52
C ALA A 554 11.70 -15.34 -11.08
N PRO A 555 11.65 -14.35 -10.17
CA PRO A 555 12.86 -13.77 -9.60
C PRO A 555 13.62 -14.82 -8.77
N ILE A 556 14.94 -14.64 -8.64
CA ILE A 556 15.74 -15.39 -7.66
C ILE A 556 15.37 -14.84 -6.28
N LEU A 557 15.05 -15.70 -5.32
CA LEU A 557 14.70 -15.31 -3.96
C LEU A 557 15.82 -15.65 -2.99
N LEU A 558 16.38 -14.62 -2.35
CA LEU A 558 17.26 -14.76 -1.18
C LEU A 558 16.42 -14.49 0.06
N TYR A 559 16.22 -15.50 0.88
CA TYR A 559 15.39 -15.41 2.08
C TYR A 559 16.23 -15.40 3.35
N PHE A 560 16.08 -14.33 4.13
CA PHE A 560 16.76 -14.12 5.41
C PHE A 560 15.75 -14.15 6.55
N PRO A 561 15.53 -15.30 7.21
CA PRO A 561 14.72 -15.36 8.42
C PRO A 561 15.43 -14.67 9.58
N LEU A 562 14.67 -14.17 10.54
CA LEU A 562 15.20 -13.54 11.75
C LEU A 562 15.56 -14.64 12.77
N VAL A 563 16.74 -15.22 12.64
CA VAL A 563 17.23 -16.31 13.48
C VAL A 563 18.67 -16.07 13.90
N CYS A 564 19.03 -16.63 15.05
CA CYS A 564 20.39 -16.50 15.59
C CYS A 564 21.39 -17.54 15.07
N ASP A 565 20.95 -18.65 14.50
CA ASP A 565 21.74 -19.77 13.94
C ASP A 565 23.26 -19.73 14.34
N THR A 566 24.16 -19.43 13.39
CA THR A 566 25.60 -19.37 13.69
C THR A 566 26.01 -18.12 14.45
N PHE A 567 25.19 -17.06 14.49
CA PHE A 567 25.43 -15.87 15.32
C PHE A 567 25.58 -16.21 16.81
N GLN A 568 24.96 -17.29 17.27
CA GLN A 568 25.15 -17.76 18.65
C GLN A 568 26.63 -18.03 18.97
N LYS A 569 27.36 -18.56 18.00
CA LYS A 569 28.76 -18.97 18.17
C LYS A 569 29.75 -17.89 17.71
N TYR A 570 29.40 -17.13 16.69
CA TYR A 570 30.31 -16.19 16.05
C TYR A 570 29.83 -14.73 16.23
N LYS A 571 30.75 -13.83 16.60
CA LYS A 571 30.45 -12.39 16.72
C LYS A 571 30.61 -11.64 15.40
N SER A 572 31.40 -12.15 14.50
CA SER A 572 31.53 -11.74 13.11
C SER A 572 31.94 -12.95 12.28
N PRO A 573 31.76 -12.94 10.94
CA PRO A 573 32.09 -14.08 10.10
C PRO A 573 33.51 -14.60 10.37
N GLY A 574 33.62 -15.89 10.77
CA GLY A 574 34.89 -16.55 11.08
C GLY A 574 35.52 -16.21 12.43
N ILE A 575 34.94 -15.32 13.25
CA ILE A 575 35.47 -14.95 14.57
C ILE A 575 34.54 -15.48 15.67
N GLU A 576 34.97 -16.52 16.37
CA GLU A 576 34.21 -17.12 17.47
C GLU A 576 34.11 -16.16 18.68
N ARG A 577 32.98 -16.28 19.39
CA ARG A 577 32.77 -15.61 20.67
C ARG A 577 33.63 -16.23 21.76
N SER A 578 34.17 -15.41 22.63
CA SER A 578 34.76 -15.92 23.87
C SER A 578 33.65 -16.44 24.82
N PRO A 579 33.98 -17.27 25.83
CA PRO A 579 32.99 -17.78 26.79
C PRO A 579 32.17 -16.65 27.48
N ASN A 580 32.74 -15.49 27.68
CA ASN A 580 32.09 -14.33 28.32
C ASN A 580 31.16 -13.57 27.34
N GLU A 581 31.27 -13.79 26.04
CA GLU A 581 30.47 -13.13 25.00
C GLU A 581 29.32 -14.03 24.49
N MET A 582 29.17 -15.25 25.04
CA MET A 582 28.16 -16.20 24.53
C MET A 582 26.74 -15.69 24.67
N ASP A 583 26.45 -14.97 25.76
CA ASP A 583 25.13 -14.37 26.00
C ASP A 583 24.76 -13.29 24.96
N ASP A 584 25.75 -12.65 24.36
CA ASP A 584 25.54 -11.67 23.27
C ASP A 584 25.11 -12.34 21.96
N GLY A 585 25.37 -13.63 21.82
CA GLY A 585 24.98 -14.42 20.65
C GLY A 585 23.52 -14.88 20.64
N TYR A 586 22.79 -14.65 21.70
CA TYR A 586 21.40 -15.03 21.80
C TYR A 586 20.48 -13.83 21.89
N ALA A 587 19.55 -13.70 20.95
CA ALA A 587 18.47 -12.75 20.97
C ALA A 587 17.13 -13.47 20.86
N ASP A 588 16.27 -13.34 21.85
CA ASP A 588 14.92 -13.92 21.82
C ASP A 588 14.01 -13.08 20.93
N VAL A 589 14.16 -13.20 19.63
CA VAL A 589 13.44 -12.36 18.64
C VAL A 589 12.06 -12.90 18.28
N THR A 590 11.81 -14.21 18.48
CA THR A 590 10.60 -14.85 17.93
C THR A 590 9.87 -15.76 18.92
N SER A 591 10.42 -16.10 20.08
CA SER A 591 9.97 -17.28 20.87
C SER A 591 8.75 -17.02 21.76
N THR A 592 8.53 -15.82 22.26
CA THR A 592 7.44 -15.53 23.22
C THR A 592 6.88 -14.11 23.11
N ILE A 593 5.65 -13.94 23.66
CA ILE A 593 5.05 -12.60 23.89
C ILE A 593 5.83 -11.77 24.94
N PHE A 594 6.68 -12.41 25.73
CA PHE A 594 7.53 -11.75 26.73
C PHE A 594 8.90 -11.40 26.16
N SER A 595 9.18 -11.72 24.88
CA SER A 595 10.39 -11.27 24.19
C SER A 595 10.53 -9.76 24.29
N PRO A 596 11.73 -9.23 24.55
CA PRO A 596 11.99 -7.79 24.53
C PRO A 596 11.76 -7.18 23.14
N TYR A 597 11.61 -8.01 22.11
CA TYR A 597 11.38 -7.62 20.73
C TYR A 597 9.93 -7.91 20.25
N ALA A 598 9.02 -8.26 21.16
CA ALA A 598 7.62 -8.52 20.80
C ALA A 598 6.99 -7.31 20.09
N THR A 599 6.10 -7.58 19.14
CA THR A 599 5.35 -6.53 18.46
C THR A 599 4.53 -5.74 19.50
N GLY A 600 4.70 -4.43 19.55
CA GLY A 600 4.09 -3.58 20.59
C GLY A 600 5.07 -3.11 21.68
N ILE A 601 6.26 -3.69 21.78
CA ILE A 601 7.36 -3.11 22.57
C ILE A 601 7.97 -1.97 21.77
N LEU A 602 7.77 -0.74 22.26
CA LEU A 602 8.15 0.50 21.57
C LEU A 602 9.46 1.11 22.08
N GLN A 603 10.01 0.56 23.15
CA GLN A 603 11.25 1.03 23.78
C GLN A 603 12.19 -0.14 24.03
N TYR A 604 13.46 -0.01 23.60
CA TYR A 604 14.50 -1.00 23.86
C TYR A 604 15.56 -0.45 24.81
N SER A 605 16.23 -1.37 25.53
CA SER A 605 17.52 -1.07 26.14
C SER A 605 18.61 -0.91 25.08
N GLU A 606 19.71 -0.27 25.43
CA GLU A 606 20.87 -0.18 24.52
C GLU A 606 21.38 -1.56 24.12
N GLU A 607 21.42 -2.49 25.06
CA GLU A 607 21.84 -3.87 24.84
C GLU A 607 20.96 -4.55 23.80
N ASN A 608 19.62 -4.53 23.98
CA ASN A 608 18.68 -5.16 23.06
C ASN A 608 18.71 -4.53 21.67
N PHE A 609 18.84 -3.20 21.59
CA PHE A 609 18.97 -2.51 20.32
C PHE A 609 20.23 -2.96 19.57
N ASN A 610 21.39 -2.91 20.24
CA ASN A 610 22.66 -3.30 19.62
C ASN A 610 22.68 -4.78 19.24
N LYS A 611 22.11 -5.64 20.07
CA LYS A 611 22.03 -7.09 19.82
C LYS A 611 21.26 -7.40 18.54
N LEU A 612 20.13 -6.72 18.32
CA LEU A 612 19.31 -6.90 17.12
C LEU A 612 20.00 -6.34 15.86
N ILE A 613 20.65 -5.17 15.94
CA ILE A 613 21.48 -4.63 14.86
C ILE A 613 22.59 -5.62 14.49
N ASN A 614 23.35 -6.08 15.48
CA ASN A 614 24.48 -7.00 15.25
C ASN A 614 24.01 -8.34 14.65
N LEU A 615 22.88 -8.87 15.09
CA LEU A 615 22.30 -10.10 14.55
C LEU A 615 21.99 -9.96 13.05
N THR A 616 21.25 -8.93 12.69
CA THR A 616 20.81 -8.77 11.29
C THR A 616 21.94 -8.32 10.37
N GLU A 617 22.89 -7.55 10.86
CA GLU A 617 24.13 -7.25 10.16
C GLU A 617 24.95 -8.54 9.93
N TYR A 618 25.14 -9.35 10.97
CA TYR A 618 25.86 -10.62 10.89
C TYR A 618 25.26 -11.56 9.86
N ASN A 619 23.93 -11.73 9.87
CA ASN A 619 23.24 -12.62 8.95
C ASN A 619 23.49 -12.25 7.48
N ILE A 620 23.60 -10.97 7.18
CA ILE A 620 23.98 -10.48 5.83
C ILE A 620 25.45 -10.77 5.55
N LEU A 621 26.35 -10.36 6.46
CA LEU A 621 27.81 -10.50 6.26
C LEU A 621 28.22 -11.97 6.09
N ASN A 622 27.64 -12.87 6.89
CA ASN A 622 27.97 -14.30 6.87
C ASN A 622 27.49 -15.02 5.60
N ASN A 623 26.55 -14.42 4.87
CA ASN A 623 25.96 -15.01 3.66
C ASN A 623 26.30 -14.20 2.38
N GLU A 624 27.38 -13.42 2.39
CA GLU A 624 27.90 -12.70 1.21
C GLU A 624 27.99 -13.60 -0.02
N HIS A 625 28.52 -14.80 0.15
CA HIS A 625 28.70 -15.77 -0.95
C HIS A 625 27.39 -16.12 -1.68
N LYS A 626 26.29 -16.28 -0.96
CA LYS A 626 24.96 -16.56 -1.56
C LYS A 626 24.42 -15.33 -2.30
N ILE A 627 24.61 -14.14 -1.74
CA ILE A 627 24.20 -12.90 -2.42
C ILE A 627 24.99 -12.72 -3.71
N LEU A 628 26.31 -12.90 -3.69
CA LEU A 628 27.15 -12.83 -4.87
C LEU A 628 26.79 -13.92 -5.90
N GLN A 629 26.44 -15.12 -5.46
CA GLN A 629 25.95 -16.20 -6.33
C GLN A 629 24.68 -15.78 -7.07
N ALA A 630 23.67 -15.26 -6.35
CA ALA A 630 22.44 -14.76 -6.95
C ALA A 630 22.68 -13.66 -7.97
N LEU A 631 23.54 -12.68 -7.64
CA LEU A 631 23.90 -11.59 -8.53
C LEU A 631 24.57 -12.09 -9.82
N ARG A 632 25.53 -13.03 -9.72
CA ARG A 632 26.17 -13.65 -10.89
C ARG A 632 25.16 -14.37 -11.77
N THR A 633 24.31 -15.21 -11.17
CA THR A 633 23.28 -15.95 -11.90
C THR A 633 22.33 -14.99 -12.64
N ALA A 634 21.92 -13.90 -12.02
CA ALA A 634 21.03 -12.91 -12.65
C ALA A 634 21.71 -12.19 -13.83
N VAL A 635 22.98 -11.78 -13.68
CA VAL A 635 23.77 -11.17 -14.77
C VAL A 635 23.92 -12.15 -15.95
N GLU A 636 24.20 -13.43 -15.67
CA GLU A 636 24.35 -14.45 -16.70
C GLU A 636 23.01 -14.69 -17.44
N ARG A 637 21.89 -14.74 -16.72
CA ARG A 637 20.56 -14.84 -17.32
C ARG A 637 20.26 -13.67 -18.26
N LYS A 638 20.55 -12.44 -17.84
CA LYS A 638 20.36 -11.25 -18.67
C LYS A 638 21.20 -11.32 -19.96
N LYS A 639 22.47 -11.72 -19.86
CA LYS A 639 23.35 -11.89 -21.03
C LYS A 639 22.81 -12.95 -21.99
N GLN A 640 22.32 -14.08 -21.48
CA GLN A 640 21.73 -15.14 -22.31
C GLN A 640 20.43 -14.70 -22.99
N GLN A 641 19.57 -13.93 -22.32
CA GLN A 641 18.34 -13.39 -22.90
C GLN A 641 18.68 -12.42 -24.05
N ASN A 642 19.65 -11.54 -23.88
CA ASN A 642 20.11 -10.62 -24.91
C ASN A 642 20.66 -11.37 -26.15
N PHE A 643 21.44 -12.40 -25.93
CA PHE A 643 21.97 -13.22 -27.02
C PHE A 643 20.83 -13.86 -27.85
N ARG A 644 19.79 -14.38 -27.19
CA ARG A 644 18.63 -14.98 -27.87
C ARG A 644 17.75 -13.96 -28.59
N SER A 645 17.66 -12.72 -28.11
CA SER A 645 16.87 -11.66 -28.75
C SER A 645 17.58 -11.00 -29.94
N SER A 646 18.88 -11.27 -30.12
CA SER A 646 19.69 -10.77 -31.24
C SER A 646 19.67 -11.70 -32.46
N PHE A 647 19.01 -12.85 -32.32
CA PHE A 647 18.75 -13.81 -33.41
C PHE A 647 17.26 -13.93 -33.67
#